data_be99885b6271209d89111fca671cfecb
#
_entry.id   be99885b6271209d89111fca671cfecb
#
_cell.length_a   1.000
_cell.length_b   1.000
_cell.length_c   1.000
_cell.angle_alpha   90.00
_cell.angle_beta   90.00
_cell.angle_gamma   90.00
#
_symmetry.space_group_name_H-M   'P 1'
#
loop_
_entity.id
_entity.type
_entity.pdbx_description
1 polymer ?
#
loop_
_entity_poly.entity_id
_entity_poly.type
_entity_poly.pdbx_seq_one_letter_code
_entity_poly.pdbx_strand_id
1 'polypeptide(L)'
;MGVVEESRVNGLSLCLWGKYCARHGLIYPVLFHMLDTAAVCGELWDRLLTEAQRAAIAGGLGVSEAQARCVVMFIAGLHDLGKVSRFQACEPVAWARVSDALRADTGHWRLMRHERASAHALVGILAEMGYELSDDASPAVRMAQVAGGHHGRFPQLDVHGAASTRRVQADLGGRLWQEIRFRYAAQVRHLTGAEATPRQVSVTAAVLMTGLVMAADRLASQRKVWAPRADMPAYGAAEHFAWARWKAREVVEESRLPRIELPELPFSAAHPGLRTPNPLQASALDRLPQLASARGAGILLVTDGTGAGKTVTALEAARILNDACGTRGLCFLLPTTATADAAYDTLCGYLRAHRPTPAVLTLAHNHSWLNAAYTDEMLAPGDVPVCTGDDPHTDEDDDEDDGCRPAGNGGRSGTWRRILPDGWVRGWDRALLAQFTVATVDQALMAALPVRDSALRMLSLSGKCVIVDEAHALTAFSRRILTRLLHWLGSLRTPVVVLSATLPGQEARELVYSYLAGAGHRRRDLMARADEFTVPYPGWLFADAATAQVALIAADARTQHAAAQQRTVTLRLRPAHYRRLDGSGRRARTGERLARIAAEVAPVARLGGCAVIVCATVADAQDTYRYLQRFLEWPAGPHELLLVHARFPGHYLERALAQVRTGLGPIGPRPERLVVVTTSLLELSLNIDADLVVSDLTSLARLIQRAGRLWRFEQTWQNERPPGIAPRPPWIRARGPRLTILHPVDHDRVTLLPDAWATTEHPYLQHATAHLLTLPGHRQITLPGHAQHLVELIHQSGLPATWSDRLAALHGQHLAAERAEEHTSSAHLVPPHDRVVSLSDLHRQKLTAAQAATRPHDRPGRVLACYQHRDRPPTLDASGQLPLPQGPHLRPAAIRTVLQHCVPVPSAWVAAATQEHHGPEAWQQHPLLADLVLLPHDPDRPQAARLGRHQLYIDDELGLIHDETP
;
A
#
# COMPACT_ATOMS: atom_id res chain seq x y z
N MET A 1 -54.46 5.98 24.20
CA MET A 1 -53.02 6.10 24.39
C MET A 1 -52.63 4.88 25.21
N GLY A 2 -52.40 3.77 24.52
CA GLY A 2 -52.05 2.48 25.13
C GLY A 2 -50.56 2.44 25.39
N VAL A 3 -50.20 2.13 26.62
CA VAL A 3 -48.86 1.70 27.01
C VAL A 3 -48.50 0.52 26.10
N VAL A 4 -47.51 0.68 25.25
CA VAL A 4 -46.93 -0.43 24.51
C VAL A 4 -46.41 -1.40 25.56
N GLU A 5 -47.05 -2.54 25.73
CA GLU A 5 -46.58 -3.64 26.55
C GLU A 5 -45.12 -3.92 26.14
N GLU A 6 -44.22 -3.90 27.14
CA GLU A 6 -42.81 -4.25 26.91
C GLU A 6 -42.79 -5.57 26.11
N SER A 7 -42.29 -5.53 24.88
CA SER A 7 -42.11 -6.73 24.06
C SER A 7 -41.05 -7.60 24.73
N ARG A 8 -41.46 -8.42 25.67
CA ARG A 8 -40.61 -9.42 26.33
C ARG A 8 -40.79 -10.74 25.64
N VAL A 9 -39.81 -11.14 24.87
CA VAL A 9 -39.74 -12.49 24.35
C VAL A 9 -38.76 -13.25 25.24
N ASN A 10 -39.20 -14.26 25.94
CA ASN A 10 -38.44 -15.06 26.92
C ASN A 10 -37.78 -14.20 28.05
N GLY A 11 -38.44 -13.12 28.47
CA GLY A 11 -37.97 -12.26 29.55
C GLY A 11 -36.85 -11.28 29.18
N LEU A 12 -36.49 -11.19 27.89
CA LEU A 12 -35.48 -10.26 27.35
C LEU A 12 -36.17 -9.01 26.78
N SER A 13 -35.63 -7.83 27.10
CA SER A 13 -36.10 -6.55 26.55
C SER A 13 -35.58 -6.39 25.12
N LEU A 14 -36.46 -6.19 24.14
CA LEU A 14 -36.13 -5.87 22.76
C LEU A 14 -36.27 -4.36 22.45
N CYS A 15 -36.51 -3.52 23.46
CA CYS A 15 -36.68 -2.08 23.30
C CYS A 15 -35.40 -1.32 23.08
N LEU A 16 -34.21 -1.94 23.39
CA LEU A 16 -32.93 -1.29 23.31
C LEU A 16 -32.44 -1.33 21.87
N TRP A 17 -32.13 -0.16 21.31
CA TRP A 17 -31.73 -0.04 19.94
C TRP A 17 -30.25 -0.33 19.71
N GLY A 18 -29.93 -0.97 18.58
CA GLY A 18 -28.58 -1.24 18.09
C GLY A 18 -28.28 -0.45 16.82
N LYS A 19 -29.27 -0.36 15.91
CA LYS A 19 -29.18 0.45 14.69
C LYS A 19 -30.43 1.32 14.57
N TYR A 20 -30.27 2.51 13.99
CA TYR A 20 -31.33 3.48 13.76
C TYR A 20 -31.17 4.13 12.39
N CYS A 21 -32.27 4.28 11.68
CA CYS A 21 -32.31 5.02 10.41
C CYS A 21 -33.34 6.14 10.51
N ALA A 22 -32.85 7.38 10.73
CA ALA A 22 -33.71 8.56 10.88
C ALA A 22 -34.60 8.82 9.67
N ARG A 23 -34.06 8.62 8.45
CA ARG A 23 -34.78 8.85 7.17
C ARG A 23 -36.05 7.99 7.03
N HIS A 24 -36.03 6.79 7.61
CA HIS A 24 -37.12 5.82 7.49
C HIS A 24 -37.79 5.51 8.84
N GLY A 25 -37.34 6.11 9.94
CA GLY A 25 -37.84 5.85 11.28
C GLY A 25 -37.65 4.43 11.79
N LEU A 26 -36.71 3.66 11.18
CA LEU A 26 -36.48 2.27 11.50
C LEU A 26 -35.61 2.13 12.75
N ILE A 27 -36.04 1.31 13.70
CA ILE A 27 -35.28 0.97 14.92
C ILE A 27 -35.05 -0.53 14.92
N TYR A 28 -33.79 -0.93 15.17
CA TYR A 28 -33.38 -2.32 15.22
C TYR A 28 -32.81 -2.70 16.58
N PRO A 29 -33.26 -3.81 17.22
CA PRO A 29 -32.80 -4.20 18.53
C PRO A 29 -31.30 -4.50 18.59
N VAL A 30 -30.63 -4.03 19.66
CA VAL A 30 -29.20 -4.30 19.84
C VAL A 30 -28.90 -5.79 19.97
N LEU A 31 -29.75 -6.57 20.64
CA LEU A 31 -29.58 -8.03 20.76
C LEU A 31 -29.59 -8.70 19.37
N PHE A 32 -30.44 -8.24 18.45
CA PHE A 32 -30.53 -8.79 17.11
C PHE A 32 -29.29 -8.48 16.31
N HIS A 33 -28.78 -7.24 16.36
CA HIS A 33 -27.52 -6.89 15.72
C HIS A 33 -26.32 -7.69 16.28
N MET A 34 -26.28 -7.92 17.59
CA MET A 34 -25.30 -8.79 18.22
C MET A 34 -25.35 -10.22 17.68
N LEU A 35 -26.54 -10.78 17.48
CA LEU A 35 -26.74 -12.11 16.88
C LEU A 35 -26.41 -12.16 15.40
N ASP A 36 -26.71 -11.11 14.63
CA ASP A 36 -26.32 -10.99 13.22
C ASP A 36 -24.79 -11.02 13.08
N THR A 37 -24.11 -10.24 13.90
CA THR A 37 -22.62 -10.18 13.89
C THR A 37 -22.02 -11.53 14.29
N ALA A 38 -22.58 -12.22 15.27
CA ALA A 38 -22.17 -13.56 15.65
C ALA A 38 -22.34 -14.56 14.48
N ALA A 39 -23.48 -14.49 13.77
CA ALA A 39 -23.78 -15.35 12.63
C ALA A 39 -22.82 -15.09 11.44
N VAL A 40 -22.61 -13.82 11.10
CA VAL A 40 -21.65 -13.41 10.03
C VAL A 40 -20.23 -13.83 10.39
N CYS A 41 -19.82 -13.67 11.66
CA CYS A 41 -18.52 -14.10 12.15
C CYS A 41 -18.33 -15.63 11.98
N GLY A 42 -19.35 -16.43 12.26
CA GLY A 42 -19.31 -17.88 12.05
C GLY A 42 -19.17 -18.26 10.58
N GLU A 43 -19.84 -17.57 9.68
CA GLU A 43 -19.71 -17.80 8.24
C GLU A 43 -18.36 -17.33 7.69
N LEU A 44 -17.81 -16.20 8.20
CA LEU A 44 -16.46 -15.76 7.86
C LEU A 44 -15.40 -16.73 8.41
N TRP A 45 -15.58 -17.30 9.60
CA TRP A 45 -14.70 -18.36 10.12
C TRP A 45 -14.61 -19.54 9.15
N ASP A 46 -15.73 -19.99 8.64
CA ASP A 46 -15.81 -21.17 7.77
C ASP A 46 -15.29 -20.89 6.34
N ARG A 47 -15.52 -19.69 5.79
CA ARG A 47 -15.30 -19.39 4.37
C ARG A 47 -14.16 -18.41 4.09
N LEU A 48 -13.83 -17.53 5.04
CA LEU A 48 -12.77 -16.53 4.87
C LEU A 48 -11.43 -17.01 5.45
N LEU A 49 -11.43 -17.52 6.68
CA LEU A 49 -10.19 -17.91 7.35
C LEU A 49 -9.55 -19.11 6.68
N THR A 50 -8.22 -19.05 6.57
CA THR A 50 -7.41 -20.19 6.15
C THR A 50 -7.33 -21.22 7.28
N GLU A 51 -6.98 -22.45 6.96
CA GLU A 51 -6.73 -23.49 7.95
C GLU A 51 -5.66 -23.05 8.96
N ALA A 52 -4.57 -22.45 8.46
CA ALA A 52 -3.50 -21.91 9.31
C ALA A 52 -4.00 -20.82 10.28
N GLN A 53 -4.90 -19.93 9.83
CA GLN A 53 -5.49 -18.90 10.69
C GLN A 53 -6.41 -19.51 11.76
N ARG A 54 -7.26 -20.48 11.39
CA ARG A 54 -8.12 -21.19 12.33
C ARG A 54 -7.29 -21.95 13.38
N ALA A 55 -6.27 -22.68 12.92
CA ALA A 55 -5.35 -23.37 13.82
C ALA A 55 -4.58 -22.42 14.75
N ALA A 56 -4.15 -21.24 14.24
CA ALA A 56 -3.48 -20.23 15.06
C ALA A 56 -4.41 -19.64 16.13
N ILE A 57 -5.68 -19.40 15.82
CA ILE A 57 -6.67 -18.94 16.80
C ILE A 57 -6.96 -20.06 17.82
N ALA A 58 -7.23 -21.29 17.38
CA ALA A 58 -7.53 -22.42 18.25
C ALA A 58 -6.37 -22.73 19.20
N GLY A 59 -5.14 -22.80 18.66
CA GLY A 59 -3.92 -23.00 19.47
C GLY A 59 -3.66 -21.84 20.44
N GLY A 60 -3.91 -20.60 19.99
CA GLY A 60 -3.80 -19.42 20.85
C GLY A 60 -4.82 -19.34 21.98
N LEU A 61 -5.98 -20.01 21.82
CA LEU A 61 -7.01 -20.17 22.83
C LEU A 61 -6.82 -21.46 23.67
N GLY A 62 -6.01 -22.40 23.22
CA GLY A 62 -5.83 -23.69 23.85
C GLY A 62 -7.07 -24.60 23.80
N VAL A 63 -7.85 -24.53 22.74
CA VAL A 63 -9.10 -25.29 22.51
C VAL A 63 -9.11 -25.90 21.11
N SER A 64 -10.06 -26.80 20.82
CA SER A 64 -10.24 -27.32 19.46
C SER A 64 -10.76 -26.24 18.51
N GLU A 65 -10.57 -26.42 17.18
CA GLU A 65 -11.08 -25.47 16.18
C GLU A 65 -12.60 -25.28 16.26
N ALA A 66 -13.34 -26.35 16.53
CA ALA A 66 -14.81 -26.27 16.68
C ALA A 66 -15.21 -25.43 17.89
N GLN A 67 -14.51 -25.59 19.02
CA GLN A 67 -14.72 -24.79 20.22
C GLN A 67 -14.29 -23.33 19.97
N ALA A 68 -13.14 -23.12 19.33
CA ALA A 68 -12.64 -21.78 18.97
C ALA A 68 -13.66 -21.03 18.12
N ARG A 69 -14.25 -21.68 17.11
CA ARG A 69 -15.34 -21.11 16.30
C ARG A 69 -16.49 -20.57 17.15
N CYS A 70 -17.00 -21.39 18.08
CA CYS A 70 -18.11 -21.00 18.96
C CYS A 70 -17.71 -19.82 19.87
N VAL A 71 -16.51 -19.87 20.46
CA VAL A 71 -15.98 -18.79 21.32
C VAL A 71 -15.85 -17.49 20.53
N VAL A 72 -15.33 -17.53 19.30
CA VAL A 72 -15.15 -16.33 18.48
C VAL A 72 -16.50 -15.75 18.05
N MET A 73 -17.47 -16.59 17.68
CA MET A 73 -18.86 -16.16 17.43
C MET A 73 -19.48 -15.47 18.67
N PHE A 74 -19.27 -16.03 19.85
CA PHE A 74 -19.72 -15.45 21.10
C PHE A 74 -19.12 -14.06 21.33
N ILE A 75 -17.81 -13.93 21.26
CA ILE A 75 -17.13 -12.64 21.46
C ILE A 75 -17.53 -11.61 20.40
N ALA A 76 -17.68 -12.03 19.13
CA ALA A 76 -18.20 -11.15 18.08
C ALA A 76 -19.63 -10.67 18.38
N GLY A 77 -20.49 -11.55 18.89
CA GLY A 77 -21.84 -11.19 19.33
C GLY A 77 -21.87 -10.23 20.53
N LEU A 78 -20.75 -10.03 21.24
CA LEU A 78 -20.68 -9.12 22.39
C LEU A 78 -20.08 -7.75 22.05
N HIS A 79 -19.67 -7.49 20.82
CA HIS A 79 -18.97 -6.26 20.44
C HIS A 79 -19.75 -4.99 20.82
N ASP A 80 -21.07 -4.99 20.66
CA ASP A 80 -22.00 -3.88 20.88
C ASP A 80 -22.74 -3.93 22.22
N LEU A 81 -22.33 -4.79 23.15
CA LEU A 81 -22.96 -4.90 24.48
C LEU A 81 -22.96 -3.57 25.24
N GLY A 82 -22.00 -2.70 24.98
CA GLY A 82 -21.91 -1.36 25.57
C GLY A 82 -23.02 -0.40 25.13
N LYS A 83 -23.73 -0.69 24.05
CA LYS A 83 -24.96 0.06 23.69
C LYS A 83 -26.07 -0.13 24.73
N VAL A 84 -26.01 -1.19 25.53
CA VAL A 84 -26.89 -1.40 26.71
C VAL A 84 -26.40 -0.54 27.87
N SER A 85 -26.49 0.77 27.72
CA SER A 85 -26.04 1.81 28.65
C SER A 85 -26.74 3.13 28.32
N ARG A 86 -26.20 4.26 28.83
CA ARG A 86 -26.66 5.61 28.47
C ARG A 86 -26.57 5.90 26.97
N PHE A 87 -25.81 5.13 26.20
CA PHE A 87 -25.79 5.22 24.73
C PHE A 87 -27.22 5.21 24.15
N GLN A 88 -28.16 4.53 24.76
CA GLN A 88 -29.57 4.53 24.34
C GLN A 88 -30.20 5.94 24.31
N ALA A 89 -29.69 6.88 25.10
CA ALA A 89 -30.18 8.26 25.13
C ALA A 89 -29.63 9.14 23.96
N CYS A 90 -28.69 8.64 23.15
CA CYS A 90 -28.21 9.36 21.98
C CYS A 90 -29.31 9.54 20.93
N GLU A 91 -30.32 8.64 20.90
CA GLU A 91 -31.44 8.74 20.01
C GLU A 91 -32.74 8.96 20.78
N PRO A 92 -33.31 10.17 20.78
CA PRO A 92 -34.48 10.51 21.59
C PRO A 92 -35.72 9.66 21.29
N VAL A 93 -35.93 9.28 20.02
CA VAL A 93 -37.09 8.46 19.61
C VAL A 93 -36.99 7.05 20.21
N ALA A 94 -35.79 6.48 20.18
CA ALA A 94 -35.52 5.17 20.76
C ALA A 94 -35.50 5.23 22.31
N TRP A 95 -34.94 6.28 22.88
CA TRP A 95 -34.94 6.49 24.34
C TRP A 95 -36.34 6.56 24.94
N ALA A 96 -37.31 7.13 24.20
CA ALA A 96 -38.71 7.14 24.66
C ALA A 96 -39.35 5.74 24.81
N ARG A 97 -38.77 4.71 24.14
CA ARG A 97 -39.19 3.31 24.24
C ARG A 97 -38.58 2.56 25.41
N VAL A 98 -37.56 3.14 26.07
CA VAL A 98 -36.91 2.53 27.26
C VAL A 98 -37.82 2.68 28.45
N SER A 99 -37.99 1.62 29.25
CA SER A 99 -38.88 1.64 30.44
C SER A 99 -38.45 2.67 31.47
N ASP A 100 -39.44 3.21 32.20
CA ASP A 100 -39.22 4.20 33.28
C ASP A 100 -38.25 3.66 34.35
N ALA A 101 -38.35 2.37 34.67
CA ALA A 101 -37.47 1.72 35.63
C ALA A 101 -35.98 1.76 35.19
N LEU A 102 -35.71 1.48 33.92
CA LEU A 102 -34.37 1.58 33.36
C LEU A 102 -33.89 3.03 33.24
N ARG A 103 -34.76 3.93 32.82
CA ARG A 103 -34.45 5.36 32.79
C ARG A 103 -34.12 5.91 34.18
N ALA A 104 -34.79 5.43 35.22
CA ALA A 104 -34.57 5.83 36.61
C ALA A 104 -33.27 5.21 37.20
N ASP A 105 -32.84 4.03 36.71
CA ASP A 105 -31.63 3.33 37.17
C ASP A 105 -30.34 3.88 36.51
N THR A 106 -30.28 5.21 36.37
CA THR A 106 -29.23 5.84 35.61
C THR A 106 -28.09 6.43 36.46
N GLY A 107 -28.28 6.75 37.71
CA GLY A 107 -27.25 7.36 38.55
C GLY A 107 -26.60 8.63 37.95
N HIS A 108 -25.36 8.92 38.36
CA HIS A 108 -24.53 10.02 37.78
C HIS A 108 -23.57 9.46 36.73
N TRP A 109 -24.05 9.21 35.53
CA TRP A 109 -23.24 8.63 34.47
C TRP A 109 -22.90 9.63 33.36
N ARG A 110 -21.69 9.46 32.79
CA ARG A 110 -21.26 10.17 31.61
C ARG A 110 -21.51 9.31 30.37
N LEU A 111 -21.72 9.96 29.25
CA LEU A 111 -21.74 9.25 27.98
C LEU A 111 -20.35 8.66 27.70
N MET A 112 -20.27 7.34 27.62
CA MET A 112 -19.08 6.59 27.22
C MET A 112 -19.31 6.03 25.82
N ARG A 113 -18.30 6.06 24.98
CA ARG A 113 -18.36 5.41 23.66
C ARG A 113 -18.66 3.92 23.84
N HIS A 114 -19.57 3.39 23.03
CA HIS A 114 -20.13 2.05 23.24
C HIS A 114 -19.07 0.95 23.15
N GLU A 115 -18.04 1.06 22.28
CA GLU A 115 -16.96 0.08 22.19
C GLU A 115 -16.14 0.00 23.50
N ARG A 116 -15.91 1.14 24.14
CA ARG A 116 -15.26 1.17 25.45
C ARG A 116 -16.19 0.63 26.54
N ALA A 117 -17.46 1.01 26.50
CA ALA A 117 -18.48 0.51 27.40
C ALA A 117 -18.62 -1.02 27.29
N SER A 118 -18.58 -1.58 26.08
CA SER A 118 -18.54 -3.04 25.85
C SER A 118 -17.37 -3.67 26.57
N ALA A 119 -16.15 -3.17 26.34
CA ALA A 119 -14.95 -3.75 26.92
C ALA A 119 -14.96 -3.71 28.45
N HIS A 120 -15.31 -2.57 29.04
CA HIS A 120 -15.38 -2.45 30.52
C HIS A 120 -16.47 -3.33 31.15
N ALA A 121 -17.64 -3.45 30.53
CA ALA A 121 -18.71 -4.32 31.02
C ALA A 121 -18.32 -5.80 30.92
N LEU A 122 -17.63 -6.18 29.85
CA LEU A 122 -17.31 -7.57 29.57
C LEU A 122 -16.29 -8.17 30.53
N VAL A 123 -15.34 -7.41 31.07
CA VAL A 123 -14.36 -7.94 32.03
C VAL A 123 -15.06 -8.68 33.18
N GLY A 124 -16.04 -8.02 33.86
CA GLY A 124 -16.78 -8.62 34.96
C GLY A 124 -17.68 -9.76 34.49
N ILE A 125 -18.41 -9.58 33.38
CA ILE A 125 -19.33 -10.59 32.86
C ILE A 125 -18.58 -11.88 32.46
N LEU A 126 -17.46 -11.76 31.81
CA LEU A 126 -16.64 -12.93 31.42
C LEU A 126 -16.05 -13.63 32.65
N ALA A 127 -15.61 -12.86 33.66
CA ALA A 127 -15.15 -13.44 34.94
C ALA A 127 -16.27 -14.24 35.64
N GLU A 128 -17.49 -13.70 35.70
CA GLU A 128 -18.67 -14.42 36.24
C GLU A 128 -19.01 -15.68 35.42
N MET A 129 -18.70 -15.67 34.12
CA MET A 129 -18.89 -16.83 33.24
C MET A 129 -17.71 -17.84 33.28
N GLY A 130 -16.71 -17.63 34.16
CA GLY A 130 -15.60 -18.56 34.41
C GLY A 130 -14.32 -18.31 33.67
N TYR A 131 -14.18 -17.17 32.94
CA TYR A 131 -12.91 -16.76 32.36
C TYR A 131 -11.97 -16.25 33.45
N GLU A 132 -10.71 -16.65 33.40
CA GLU A 132 -9.68 -16.18 34.34
C GLU A 132 -9.50 -14.67 34.27
N LEU A 133 -9.42 -14.03 35.47
CA LEU A 133 -9.17 -12.61 35.62
C LEU A 133 -8.09 -12.44 36.70
N SER A 134 -6.83 -12.36 36.29
CA SER A 134 -5.68 -12.19 37.19
C SER A 134 -4.90 -10.91 36.90
N ASP A 135 -4.70 -10.58 35.63
CA ASP A 135 -3.91 -9.45 35.15
C ASP A 135 -4.37 -8.97 33.77
N ASP A 136 -3.65 -8.01 33.18
CA ASP A 136 -3.95 -7.43 31.86
C ASP A 136 -3.79 -8.44 30.69
N ALA A 137 -3.12 -9.57 30.90
CA ALA A 137 -2.95 -10.62 29.91
C ALA A 137 -3.99 -11.75 30.05
N SER A 138 -4.81 -11.71 31.13
CA SER A 138 -5.78 -12.75 31.42
C SER A 138 -6.87 -12.86 30.34
N PRO A 139 -7.47 -14.07 30.18
CA PRO A 139 -8.49 -14.32 29.17
C PRO A 139 -9.67 -13.34 29.20
N ALA A 140 -10.20 -13.02 30.40
CA ALA A 140 -11.32 -12.10 30.53
C ALA A 140 -11.00 -10.71 29.98
N VAL A 141 -9.79 -10.20 30.23
CA VAL A 141 -9.33 -8.88 29.77
C VAL A 141 -9.09 -8.88 28.26
N ARG A 142 -8.33 -9.85 27.75
CA ARG A 142 -8.04 -9.91 26.31
C ARG A 142 -9.29 -10.13 25.47
N MET A 143 -10.23 -10.98 25.91
CA MET A 143 -11.49 -11.17 25.21
C MET A 143 -12.37 -9.91 25.23
N ALA A 144 -12.40 -9.19 26.35
CA ALA A 144 -13.08 -7.90 26.43
C ALA A 144 -12.42 -6.86 25.50
N GLN A 145 -11.09 -6.85 25.41
CA GLN A 145 -10.37 -5.99 24.44
C GLN A 145 -10.65 -6.38 22.99
N VAL A 146 -10.78 -7.66 22.68
CA VAL A 146 -11.15 -8.14 21.33
C VAL A 146 -12.53 -7.60 20.93
N ALA A 147 -13.53 -7.76 21.80
CA ALA A 147 -14.88 -7.27 21.54
C ALA A 147 -14.93 -5.74 21.42
N GLY A 148 -14.27 -5.02 22.34
CA GLY A 148 -14.23 -3.56 22.34
C GLY A 148 -13.28 -2.96 21.30
N GLY A 149 -12.49 -3.79 20.63
CA GLY A 149 -11.57 -3.38 19.56
C GLY A 149 -12.18 -3.26 18.17
N HIS A 150 -13.49 -3.51 18.03
CA HIS A 150 -14.17 -3.57 16.74
C HIS A 150 -14.18 -2.24 15.95
N HIS A 151 -14.00 -1.10 16.60
CA HIS A 151 -13.76 0.21 15.97
C HIS A 151 -12.29 0.48 15.65
N GLY A 152 -11.46 -0.57 15.61
CA GLY A 152 -10.06 -0.52 15.11
C GLY A 152 -9.02 -0.12 16.15
N ARG A 153 -9.39 0.13 17.42
CA ARG A 153 -8.44 0.42 18.51
C ARG A 153 -8.77 -0.39 19.73
N PHE A 154 -7.76 -1.02 20.33
CA PHE A 154 -7.94 -1.75 21.59
C PHE A 154 -8.11 -0.78 22.77
N PRO A 155 -9.21 -0.90 23.53
CA PRO A 155 -9.43 -0.05 24.70
C PRO A 155 -8.44 -0.39 25.82
N GLN A 156 -8.00 0.64 26.53
CA GLN A 156 -7.21 0.46 27.74
C GLN A 156 -8.16 0.09 28.90
N LEU A 157 -7.88 -1.02 29.56
CA LEU A 157 -8.61 -1.53 30.73
C LEU A 157 -7.67 -1.49 31.93
N ASP A 158 -8.13 -0.92 33.03
CA ASP A 158 -7.41 -0.89 34.32
C ASP A 158 -8.04 -1.88 35.27
N VAL A 159 -7.44 -3.07 35.35
CA VAL A 159 -7.98 -4.16 36.19
C VAL A 159 -7.66 -3.99 37.67
N HIS A 160 -6.60 -3.25 38.00
CA HIS A 160 -6.11 -3.10 39.37
C HIS A 160 -6.49 -1.79 40.04
N GLY A 161 -7.01 -0.83 39.30
CA GLY A 161 -7.39 0.49 39.79
C GLY A 161 -8.82 0.52 40.41
N ALA A 162 -8.97 0.16 41.66
CA ALA A 162 -10.28 0.10 42.33
C ALA A 162 -11.12 1.39 42.25
N ALA A 163 -10.50 2.57 42.15
CA ALA A 163 -11.19 3.84 42.01
C ALA A 163 -11.66 4.10 40.57
N SER A 164 -10.84 3.77 39.58
CA SER A 164 -11.19 3.89 38.17
C SER A 164 -12.29 2.90 37.79
N THR A 165 -12.20 1.67 38.27
CA THR A 165 -13.19 0.61 38.05
C THR A 165 -14.59 1.01 38.63
N ARG A 166 -14.65 1.54 39.84
CA ARG A 166 -15.92 2.02 40.43
C ARG A 166 -16.56 3.16 39.66
N ARG A 167 -15.75 4.10 39.18
CA ARG A 167 -16.22 5.24 38.35
C ARG A 167 -16.77 4.78 37.00
N VAL A 168 -16.06 3.87 36.35
CA VAL A 168 -16.46 3.31 35.06
C VAL A 168 -17.75 2.48 35.22
N GLN A 169 -17.87 1.69 36.27
CA GLN A 169 -19.11 0.94 36.55
C GLN A 169 -20.31 1.88 36.77
N ALA A 170 -20.11 3.01 37.44
CA ALA A 170 -21.16 4.03 37.58
C ALA A 170 -21.58 4.63 36.22
N ASP A 171 -20.66 4.77 35.28
CA ASP A 171 -20.94 5.27 33.91
C ASP A 171 -21.66 4.22 33.04
N LEU A 172 -21.65 2.95 33.41
CA LEU A 172 -22.35 1.87 32.70
C LEU A 172 -23.83 1.71 33.10
N GLY A 173 -24.28 2.45 34.10
CA GLY A 173 -25.64 2.36 34.67
C GLY A 173 -25.75 1.41 35.83
N GLY A 174 -26.92 1.45 36.50
CA GLY A 174 -27.18 0.69 37.72
C GLY A 174 -27.39 -0.81 37.52
N ARG A 175 -27.95 -1.43 38.55
CA ARG A 175 -28.13 -2.89 38.61
C ARG A 175 -28.99 -3.46 37.48
N LEU A 176 -30.07 -2.78 37.11
CA LEU A 176 -30.95 -3.26 36.03
C LEU A 176 -30.24 -3.33 34.69
N TRP A 177 -29.43 -2.33 34.39
CA TRP A 177 -28.60 -2.31 33.15
C TRP A 177 -27.55 -3.44 33.13
N GLN A 178 -26.92 -3.67 34.31
CA GLN A 178 -25.95 -4.78 34.42
C GLN A 178 -26.63 -6.14 34.24
N GLU A 179 -27.83 -6.32 34.82
CA GLU A 179 -28.59 -7.56 34.67
C GLU A 179 -29.00 -7.83 33.22
N ILE A 180 -29.42 -6.81 32.49
CA ILE A 180 -29.73 -6.95 31.04
C ILE A 180 -28.48 -7.33 30.26
N ARG A 181 -27.33 -6.66 30.46
CA ARG A 181 -26.08 -7.01 29.80
C ARG A 181 -25.69 -8.47 30.05
N PHE A 182 -25.76 -8.92 31.30
CA PHE A 182 -25.46 -10.30 31.64
C PHE A 182 -26.41 -11.29 30.95
N ARG A 183 -27.72 -11.00 30.96
CA ARG A 183 -28.71 -11.84 30.25
C ARG A 183 -28.46 -11.89 28.72
N TYR A 184 -28.14 -10.77 28.11
CA TYR A 184 -27.79 -10.72 26.68
C TYR A 184 -26.54 -11.56 26.40
N ALA A 185 -25.50 -11.42 27.19
CA ALA A 185 -24.29 -12.20 27.07
C ALA A 185 -24.56 -13.71 27.26
N ALA A 186 -25.35 -14.09 28.25
CA ALA A 186 -25.74 -15.48 28.49
C ALA A 186 -26.54 -16.06 27.29
N GLN A 187 -27.47 -15.27 26.73
CA GLN A 187 -28.26 -15.68 25.57
C GLN A 187 -27.39 -15.86 24.33
N VAL A 188 -26.46 -14.93 24.04
CA VAL A 188 -25.50 -15.06 22.91
C VAL A 188 -24.61 -16.28 23.12
N ARG A 189 -24.10 -16.50 24.35
CA ARG A 189 -23.28 -17.68 24.68
C ARG A 189 -24.03 -19.00 24.38
N HIS A 190 -25.26 -19.07 24.84
CA HIS A 190 -26.12 -20.25 24.64
C HIS A 190 -26.36 -20.50 23.13
N LEU A 191 -26.80 -19.48 22.38
CA LEU A 191 -27.13 -19.60 20.96
C LEU A 191 -25.92 -19.91 20.08
N THR A 192 -24.74 -19.41 20.42
CA THR A 192 -23.48 -19.71 19.71
C THR A 192 -22.85 -21.03 20.12
N GLY A 193 -23.32 -21.70 21.16
CA GLY A 193 -22.77 -22.95 21.70
C GLY A 193 -21.36 -22.77 22.32
N ALA A 194 -21.03 -21.58 22.82
CA ALA A 194 -19.72 -21.27 23.39
C ALA A 194 -19.56 -21.81 24.82
N GLU A 195 -19.58 -23.14 24.98
CA GLU A 195 -19.43 -23.81 26.28
C GLU A 195 -17.98 -23.73 26.80
N ALA A 196 -17.00 -23.81 25.90
CA ALA A 196 -15.59 -23.75 26.27
C ALA A 196 -15.21 -22.38 26.86
N THR A 197 -14.43 -22.43 27.94
CA THR A 197 -13.85 -21.26 28.59
C THR A 197 -12.33 -21.32 28.42
N PRO A 198 -11.75 -20.63 27.43
CA PRO A 198 -10.32 -20.60 27.17
C PRO A 198 -9.53 -20.14 28.39
N ARG A 199 -8.46 -20.86 28.73
CA ARG A 199 -7.56 -20.51 29.83
C ARG A 199 -6.41 -19.60 29.42
N GLN A 200 -6.27 -19.36 28.13
CA GLN A 200 -5.27 -18.48 27.55
C GLN A 200 -5.84 -17.78 26.30
N VAL A 201 -5.27 -16.65 25.96
CA VAL A 201 -5.53 -15.94 24.70
C VAL A 201 -4.21 -15.37 24.20
N SER A 202 -3.62 -15.96 23.18
CA SER A 202 -2.38 -15.40 22.60
C SER A 202 -2.64 -14.08 21.91
N VAL A 203 -1.62 -13.23 21.82
CA VAL A 203 -1.71 -11.92 21.15
C VAL A 203 -2.06 -12.07 19.67
N THR A 204 -1.47 -13.05 18.99
CA THR A 204 -1.75 -13.32 17.57
C THR A 204 -3.18 -13.78 17.35
N ALA A 205 -3.71 -14.65 18.21
CA ALA A 205 -5.11 -15.07 18.18
C ALA A 205 -6.04 -13.87 18.41
N ALA A 206 -5.75 -13.04 19.42
CA ALA A 206 -6.56 -11.86 19.73
C ALA A 206 -6.60 -10.86 18.56
N VAL A 207 -5.47 -10.59 17.89
CA VAL A 207 -5.41 -9.70 16.73
C VAL A 207 -6.23 -10.26 15.56
N LEU A 208 -6.12 -11.57 15.26
CA LEU A 208 -6.92 -12.20 14.20
C LEU A 208 -8.41 -12.18 14.54
N MET A 209 -8.76 -12.49 15.79
CA MET A 209 -10.15 -12.43 16.26
C MET A 209 -10.73 -11.04 16.13
N THR A 210 -9.98 -10.01 16.55
CA THR A 210 -10.44 -8.61 16.43
C THR A 210 -10.67 -8.23 14.97
N GLY A 211 -9.73 -8.54 14.07
CA GLY A 211 -9.92 -8.30 12.64
C GLY A 211 -11.16 -9.02 12.08
N LEU A 212 -11.44 -10.24 12.56
CA LEU A 212 -12.61 -11.01 12.15
C LEU A 212 -13.91 -10.38 12.69
N VAL A 213 -13.92 -9.92 13.96
CA VAL A 213 -15.06 -9.21 14.55
C VAL A 213 -15.34 -7.93 13.77
N MET A 214 -14.31 -7.15 13.44
CA MET A 214 -14.45 -5.94 12.62
C MET A 214 -15.06 -6.23 11.25
N ALA A 215 -14.60 -7.27 10.56
CA ALA A 215 -15.15 -7.66 9.27
C ALA A 215 -16.61 -8.13 9.40
N ALA A 216 -16.93 -8.86 10.45
CA ALA A 216 -18.27 -9.36 10.72
C ALA A 216 -19.27 -8.24 11.03
N ASP A 217 -18.88 -7.29 11.91
CA ASP A 217 -19.71 -6.14 12.23
C ASP A 217 -19.98 -5.28 11.01
N ARG A 218 -18.94 -4.93 10.22
CA ARG A 218 -19.10 -4.14 8.99
C ARG A 218 -20.01 -4.80 7.96
N LEU A 219 -20.00 -6.12 7.84
CA LEU A 219 -20.93 -6.84 6.97
C LEU A 219 -22.34 -6.87 7.55
N ALA A 220 -22.49 -7.14 8.86
CA ALA A 220 -23.77 -7.18 9.55
C ALA A 220 -24.43 -5.78 9.63
N SER A 221 -23.65 -4.71 9.63
CA SER A 221 -24.11 -3.33 9.69
C SER A 221 -24.73 -2.81 8.39
N GLN A 222 -24.57 -3.52 7.27
CA GLN A 222 -25.20 -3.11 6.02
C GLN A 222 -26.72 -3.09 6.14
N ARG A 223 -27.36 -2.04 5.66
CA ARG A 223 -28.83 -1.86 5.76
C ARG A 223 -29.60 -3.02 5.17
N LYS A 224 -29.13 -3.63 4.09
CA LYS A 224 -29.77 -4.83 3.48
C LYS A 224 -29.84 -6.04 4.42
N VAL A 225 -29.02 -6.07 5.49
CA VAL A 225 -28.99 -7.14 6.48
C VAL A 225 -30.06 -6.92 7.53
N TRP A 226 -30.09 -5.76 8.16
CA TRP A 226 -30.93 -5.52 9.32
C TRP A 226 -32.28 -4.86 9.02
N ALA A 227 -32.39 -4.01 7.98
CA ALA A 227 -33.65 -3.30 7.70
C ALA A 227 -34.86 -4.24 7.43
N PRO A 228 -34.71 -5.41 6.82
CA PRO A 228 -35.85 -6.31 6.60
C PRO A 228 -36.54 -6.79 7.90
N ARG A 229 -35.85 -6.70 9.05
CA ARG A 229 -36.38 -7.06 10.37
C ARG A 229 -36.47 -5.89 11.36
N ALA A 230 -36.27 -4.68 10.87
CA ALA A 230 -36.50 -3.50 11.69
C ALA A 230 -37.99 -3.34 12.00
N ASP A 231 -38.29 -2.85 13.20
CA ASP A 231 -39.65 -2.63 13.69
C ASP A 231 -40.59 -3.87 13.66
N MET A 232 -40.04 -5.09 13.53
CA MET A 232 -40.83 -6.32 13.55
C MET A 232 -40.87 -6.87 14.98
N PRO A 233 -42.03 -6.90 15.63
CA PRO A 233 -42.13 -7.03 17.10
C PRO A 233 -42.11 -8.45 17.65
N ALA A 234 -42.02 -9.51 16.86
CA ALA A 234 -42.49 -10.82 17.32
C ALA A 234 -41.51 -12.00 17.24
N TYR A 235 -40.21 -11.76 16.98
CA TYR A 235 -39.27 -12.88 16.90
C TYR A 235 -38.53 -13.13 18.20
N GLY A 236 -38.46 -14.42 18.62
CA GLY A 236 -37.56 -14.82 19.68
C GLY A 236 -36.10 -14.78 19.27
N ALA A 237 -35.19 -14.61 20.23
CA ALA A 237 -33.74 -14.54 19.95
C ALA A 237 -33.23 -15.79 19.18
N ALA A 238 -33.74 -16.99 19.48
CA ALA A 238 -33.38 -18.23 18.80
C ALA A 238 -33.88 -18.26 17.34
N GLU A 239 -35.11 -17.81 17.10
CA GLU A 239 -35.69 -17.72 15.77
C GLU A 239 -34.96 -16.65 14.93
N HIS A 240 -34.64 -15.51 15.56
CA HIS A 240 -33.84 -14.50 14.90
C HIS A 240 -32.45 -15.03 14.52
N PHE A 241 -31.77 -15.73 15.43
CA PHE A 241 -30.43 -16.28 15.16
C PHE A 241 -30.44 -17.33 14.04
N ALA A 242 -31.48 -18.14 13.95
CA ALA A 242 -31.66 -19.08 12.82
C ALA A 242 -31.74 -18.33 11.48
N TRP A 243 -32.53 -17.24 11.43
CA TRP A 243 -32.60 -16.37 10.25
C TRP A 243 -31.27 -15.67 9.98
N ALA A 244 -30.60 -15.11 11.01
CA ALA A 244 -29.32 -14.44 10.88
C ALA A 244 -28.23 -15.34 10.27
N ARG A 245 -28.22 -16.62 10.65
CA ARG A 245 -27.30 -17.62 10.05
C ARG A 245 -27.59 -17.85 8.57
N TRP A 246 -28.87 -17.87 8.16
CA TRP A 246 -29.21 -17.95 6.75
C TRP A 246 -28.78 -16.68 6.02
N LYS A 247 -29.08 -15.49 6.57
CA LYS A 247 -28.71 -14.21 5.96
C LYS A 247 -27.17 -14.00 5.89
N ALA A 248 -26.45 -14.46 6.90
CA ALA A 248 -24.99 -14.40 6.92
C ALA A 248 -24.34 -15.11 5.73
N ARG A 249 -24.87 -16.28 5.32
CA ARG A 249 -24.39 -17.00 4.13
C ARG A 249 -24.53 -16.15 2.86
N GLU A 250 -25.71 -15.58 2.66
CA GLU A 250 -25.99 -14.71 1.53
C GLU A 250 -25.03 -13.52 1.48
N VAL A 251 -24.87 -12.82 2.59
CA VAL A 251 -24.03 -11.61 2.69
C VAL A 251 -22.55 -11.91 2.49
N VAL A 252 -22.04 -12.99 3.08
CA VAL A 252 -20.64 -13.40 2.90
C VAL A 252 -20.38 -13.88 1.48
N GLU A 253 -21.32 -14.54 0.85
CA GLU A 253 -21.19 -14.95 -0.56
C GLU A 253 -21.22 -13.76 -1.52
N GLU A 254 -22.14 -12.82 -1.32
CA GLU A 254 -22.18 -11.57 -2.07
C GLU A 254 -20.93 -10.71 -1.90
N SER A 255 -20.30 -10.72 -0.71
CA SER A 255 -19.05 -10.00 -0.47
C SER A 255 -17.88 -10.51 -1.30
N ARG A 256 -17.97 -11.71 -1.86
CA ARG A 256 -16.93 -12.40 -2.64
C ARG A 256 -15.58 -12.49 -1.91
N LEU A 257 -15.62 -12.52 -0.58
CA LEU A 257 -14.42 -12.71 0.25
C LEU A 257 -13.92 -14.17 0.35
N PRO A 258 -14.76 -15.23 0.12
CA PRO A 258 -14.27 -16.59 0.23
C PRO A 258 -13.07 -16.89 -0.66
N ARG A 259 -12.24 -17.86 -0.21
CA ARG A 259 -11.05 -18.30 -0.94
C ARG A 259 -11.38 -18.72 -2.37
N ILE A 260 -10.47 -18.36 -3.29
CA ILE A 260 -10.49 -18.85 -4.68
C ILE A 260 -9.20 -19.59 -4.96
N GLU A 261 -9.32 -20.74 -5.61
CA GLU A 261 -8.18 -21.50 -6.13
C GLU A 261 -7.81 -21.02 -7.52
N LEU A 262 -6.52 -20.82 -7.75
CA LEU A 262 -5.98 -20.58 -9.08
C LEU A 262 -5.53 -21.93 -9.65
N PRO A 263 -6.18 -22.43 -10.73
CA PRO A 263 -5.79 -23.69 -11.31
C PRO A 263 -4.36 -23.65 -11.83
N GLU A 264 -3.67 -24.78 -11.77
CA GLU A 264 -2.39 -24.91 -12.45
C GLU A 264 -2.62 -24.91 -13.96
N LEU A 265 -1.90 -24.03 -14.64
CA LEU A 265 -1.96 -23.90 -16.10
C LEU A 265 -0.57 -24.13 -16.71
N PRO A 266 -0.49 -24.59 -17.97
CA PRO A 266 0.75 -24.53 -18.73
C PRO A 266 1.30 -23.10 -18.72
N PHE A 267 2.60 -22.95 -18.55
CA PHE A 267 3.25 -21.65 -18.39
C PHE A 267 2.87 -20.62 -19.47
N SER A 268 2.80 -21.06 -20.73
CA SER A 268 2.42 -20.20 -21.86
C SER A 268 0.93 -19.77 -21.82
N ALA A 269 0.08 -20.55 -21.17
CA ALA A 269 -1.32 -20.19 -20.97
C ALA A 269 -1.49 -19.22 -19.81
N ALA A 270 -0.74 -19.41 -18.70
CA ALA A 270 -0.74 -18.51 -17.55
C ALA A 270 -0.12 -17.14 -17.89
N HIS A 271 0.87 -17.12 -18.76
CA HIS A 271 1.61 -15.92 -19.16
C HIS A 271 1.59 -15.72 -20.67
N PRO A 272 0.50 -15.15 -21.24
CA PRO A 272 0.42 -14.87 -22.66
C PRO A 272 1.61 -14.03 -23.17
N GLY A 273 2.29 -14.50 -24.22
CA GLY A 273 3.50 -13.85 -24.75
C GLY A 273 4.82 -14.45 -24.25
N LEU A 274 4.80 -15.38 -23.28
CA LEU A 274 5.96 -16.14 -22.84
C LEU A 274 5.78 -17.62 -23.20
N ARG A 275 6.70 -18.20 -24.00
CA ARG A 275 6.60 -19.59 -24.46
C ARG A 275 7.05 -20.60 -23.39
N THR A 276 8.17 -20.29 -22.75
CA THR A 276 8.81 -21.15 -21.74
C THR A 276 9.34 -20.32 -20.58
N PRO A 277 9.38 -20.89 -19.36
CA PRO A 277 10.01 -20.22 -18.23
C PRO A 277 11.53 -20.10 -18.48
N ASN A 278 12.11 -19.01 -18.01
CA ASN A 278 13.57 -18.87 -17.99
C ASN A 278 14.17 -19.76 -16.86
N PRO A 279 15.50 -19.99 -16.83
CA PRO A 279 16.11 -20.91 -15.87
C PRO A 279 15.82 -20.59 -14.38
N LEU A 280 15.69 -19.30 -14.01
CA LEU A 280 15.32 -18.90 -12.65
C LEU A 280 13.85 -19.26 -12.34
N GLN A 281 12.95 -18.97 -13.26
CA GLN A 281 11.52 -19.32 -13.15
C GLN A 281 11.33 -20.83 -13.11
N ALA A 282 11.98 -21.56 -14.02
CA ALA A 282 11.92 -23.02 -14.08
C ALA A 282 12.41 -23.66 -12.76
N SER A 283 13.54 -23.17 -12.22
CA SER A 283 14.06 -23.64 -10.93
C SER A 283 13.08 -23.36 -9.76
N ALA A 284 12.40 -22.23 -9.75
CA ALA A 284 11.41 -21.92 -8.73
C ALA A 284 10.16 -22.81 -8.87
N LEU A 285 9.64 -22.97 -10.08
CA LEU A 285 8.49 -23.82 -10.39
C LEU A 285 8.71 -25.29 -10.01
N ASP A 286 9.93 -25.81 -10.23
CA ASP A 286 10.31 -27.20 -9.89
C ASP A 286 10.46 -27.41 -8.38
N ARG A 287 11.11 -26.47 -7.68
CA ARG A 287 11.54 -26.67 -6.29
C ARG A 287 10.50 -26.22 -5.25
N LEU A 288 9.78 -25.11 -5.49
CA LEU A 288 8.86 -24.55 -4.51
C LEU A 288 7.71 -25.48 -4.12
N PRO A 289 7.08 -26.26 -5.02
CA PRO A 289 6.00 -27.17 -4.61
C PRO A 289 6.46 -28.17 -3.54
N GLN A 290 7.65 -28.73 -3.70
CA GLN A 290 8.23 -29.68 -2.75
C GLN A 290 8.60 -29.00 -1.42
N LEU A 291 9.18 -27.81 -1.46
CA LEU A 291 9.58 -27.05 -0.28
C LEU A 291 8.34 -26.60 0.53
N ALA A 292 7.34 -26.06 -0.14
CA ALA A 292 6.13 -25.58 0.50
C ALA A 292 5.25 -26.73 1.05
N SER A 293 5.08 -27.83 0.32
CA SER A 293 4.29 -28.98 0.78
C SER A 293 4.92 -29.69 1.97
N ALA A 294 6.27 -29.76 2.02
CA ALA A 294 6.97 -30.41 3.11
C ALA A 294 7.07 -29.55 4.38
N ARG A 295 7.00 -28.23 4.28
CA ARG A 295 7.39 -27.30 5.34
C ARG A 295 6.39 -26.20 5.65
N GLY A 296 5.41 -25.95 4.78
CA GLY A 296 4.39 -24.91 4.94
C GLY A 296 4.87 -23.50 4.56
N ALA A 297 4.47 -22.49 5.32
CA ALA A 297 4.78 -21.10 5.02
C ALA A 297 6.26 -20.76 5.21
N GLY A 298 6.73 -19.77 4.46
CA GLY A 298 8.09 -19.27 4.52
C GLY A 298 8.23 -17.91 3.83
N ILE A 299 9.46 -17.42 3.79
CA ILE A 299 9.82 -16.22 3.04
C ILE A 299 10.71 -16.59 1.85
N LEU A 300 10.27 -16.20 0.65
CA LEU A 300 11.02 -16.33 -0.59
C LEU A 300 11.61 -14.97 -0.96
N LEU A 301 12.94 -14.86 -1.07
CA LEU A 301 13.60 -13.73 -1.67
C LEU A 301 14.05 -14.06 -3.09
N VAL A 302 13.71 -13.19 -4.05
CA VAL A 302 14.14 -13.29 -5.45
C VAL A 302 14.95 -12.05 -5.81
N THR A 303 16.21 -12.23 -6.14
CA THR A 303 17.13 -11.17 -6.53
C THR A 303 17.57 -11.35 -7.97
N ASP A 304 17.29 -10.35 -8.81
CA ASP A 304 17.66 -10.40 -10.22
C ASP A 304 17.59 -9.01 -10.85
N GLY A 305 18.25 -8.81 -11.96
CA GLY A 305 18.21 -7.56 -12.73
C GLY A 305 16.80 -7.11 -13.11
N THR A 306 16.66 -5.82 -13.42
CA THR A 306 15.38 -5.29 -13.91
C THR A 306 15.00 -5.97 -15.23
N GLY A 307 13.77 -6.48 -15.33
CA GLY A 307 13.28 -7.14 -16.55
C GLY A 307 13.61 -8.61 -16.69
N ALA A 308 14.24 -9.18 -15.71
CA ALA A 308 14.61 -10.60 -15.68
C ALA A 308 13.44 -11.57 -15.43
N GLY A 309 12.22 -11.06 -15.32
CA GLY A 309 11.01 -11.88 -15.11
C GLY A 309 10.66 -12.14 -13.65
N LYS A 310 11.16 -11.34 -12.69
CA LYS A 310 10.87 -11.47 -11.26
C LYS A 310 9.36 -11.48 -10.95
N THR A 311 8.58 -10.61 -11.59
CA THR A 311 7.13 -10.53 -11.39
C THR A 311 6.43 -11.84 -11.74
N VAL A 312 6.81 -12.46 -12.87
CA VAL A 312 6.29 -13.79 -13.28
C VAL A 312 6.67 -14.85 -12.26
N THR A 313 7.93 -14.86 -11.79
CA THR A 313 8.39 -15.76 -10.72
C THR A 313 7.55 -15.58 -9.46
N ALA A 314 7.24 -14.33 -9.07
CA ALA A 314 6.46 -14.04 -7.87
C ALA A 314 5.01 -14.49 -7.99
N LEU A 315 4.36 -14.31 -9.14
CA LEU A 315 2.98 -14.73 -9.36
C LEU A 315 2.85 -16.26 -9.30
N GLU A 316 3.76 -16.99 -9.93
CA GLU A 316 3.79 -18.44 -9.86
C GLU A 316 4.16 -18.95 -8.46
N ALA A 317 5.15 -18.33 -7.80
CA ALA A 317 5.47 -18.65 -6.42
C ALA A 317 4.28 -18.42 -5.47
N ALA A 318 3.54 -17.32 -5.66
CA ALA A 318 2.34 -17.04 -4.89
C ALA A 318 1.24 -18.08 -5.13
N ARG A 319 1.04 -18.53 -6.38
CA ARG A 319 0.10 -19.61 -6.69
C ARG A 319 0.48 -20.91 -5.95
N ILE A 320 1.73 -21.32 -6.06
CA ILE A 320 2.25 -22.53 -5.40
C ILE A 320 2.14 -22.42 -3.88
N LEU A 321 2.53 -21.30 -3.30
CA LEU A 321 2.44 -21.08 -1.86
C LEU A 321 0.99 -20.99 -1.37
N ASN A 322 0.08 -20.43 -2.16
CA ASN A 322 -1.36 -20.43 -1.85
C ASN A 322 -1.89 -21.84 -1.71
N ASP A 323 -1.55 -22.72 -2.65
CA ASP A 323 -2.01 -24.11 -2.61
C ASP A 323 -1.43 -24.84 -1.40
N ALA A 324 -0.14 -24.70 -1.17
CA ALA A 324 0.56 -25.39 -0.09
C ALA A 324 0.15 -24.89 1.32
N CYS A 325 -0.06 -23.56 1.47
CA CYS A 325 -0.40 -22.96 2.77
C CYS A 325 -1.89 -22.75 2.97
N GLY A 326 -2.73 -23.10 1.99
CA GLY A 326 -4.16 -22.88 2.05
C GLY A 326 -4.56 -21.40 2.11
N THR A 327 -3.72 -20.48 1.61
CA THR A 327 -4.06 -19.06 1.56
C THR A 327 -5.08 -18.73 0.47
N ARG A 328 -5.78 -17.60 0.55
CA ARG A 328 -6.96 -17.31 -0.28
C ARG A 328 -6.72 -16.42 -1.50
N GLY A 329 -5.50 -16.02 -1.76
CA GLY A 329 -5.16 -15.11 -2.86
C GLY A 329 -3.82 -14.43 -2.63
N LEU A 330 -3.60 -13.29 -3.25
CA LEU A 330 -2.33 -12.57 -3.12
C LEU A 330 -2.52 -11.07 -2.86
N CYS A 331 -1.54 -10.48 -2.18
CA CYS A 331 -1.41 -9.05 -2.01
C CYS A 331 -0.09 -8.60 -2.64
N PHE A 332 -0.16 -7.82 -3.72
CA PHE A 332 0.99 -7.36 -4.48
C PHE A 332 1.31 -5.91 -4.09
N LEU A 333 2.42 -5.71 -3.40
CA LEU A 333 2.82 -4.45 -2.79
C LEU A 333 3.96 -3.81 -3.57
N LEU A 334 3.79 -2.54 -3.94
CA LEU A 334 4.72 -1.79 -4.78
C LEU A 334 5.11 -0.44 -4.14
N PRO A 335 6.27 0.11 -4.48
CA PRO A 335 6.77 1.33 -3.81
C PRO A 335 6.04 2.61 -4.23
N THR A 336 5.38 2.65 -5.39
CA THR A 336 4.72 3.86 -5.90
C THR A 336 3.35 3.56 -6.50
N THR A 337 2.50 4.58 -6.59
CA THR A 337 1.17 4.47 -7.23
C THR A 337 1.26 4.06 -8.70
N ALA A 338 2.18 4.67 -9.46
CA ALA A 338 2.38 4.35 -10.88
C ALA A 338 2.81 2.89 -11.11
N THR A 339 3.63 2.32 -10.18
CA THR A 339 4.00 0.90 -10.22
C THR A 339 2.82 0.01 -9.89
N ALA A 340 1.98 0.43 -8.92
CA ALA A 340 0.79 -0.29 -8.53
C ALA A 340 -0.24 -0.33 -9.68
N ASP A 341 -0.44 0.79 -10.39
CA ASP A 341 -1.32 0.83 -11.57
C ASP A 341 -0.85 -0.15 -12.67
N ALA A 342 0.44 -0.16 -12.99
CA ALA A 342 1.00 -1.07 -13.99
C ALA A 342 0.93 -2.55 -13.56
N ALA A 343 1.11 -2.83 -12.27
CA ALA A 343 0.97 -4.17 -11.72
C ALA A 343 -0.49 -4.64 -11.68
N TYR A 344 -1.43 -3.72 -11.50
CA TYR A 344 -2.86 -4.01 -11.57
C TYR A 344 -3.23 -4.57 -12.96
N ASP A 345 -2.79 -3.91 -14.04
CA ASP A 345 -3.01 -4.39 -15.40
C ASP A 345 -2.38 -5.77 -15.64
N THR A 346 -1.17 -5.98 -15.13
CA THR A 346 -0.46 -7.27 -15.21
C THR A 346 -1.23 -8.37 -14.49
N LEU A 347 -1.70 -8.10 -13.28
CA LEU A 347 -2.46 -9.05 -12.49
C LEU A 347 -3.85 -9.30 -13.09
N CYS A 348 -4.50 -8.29 -13.66
CA CYS A 348 -5.73 -8.47 -14.45
C CYS A 348 -5.52 -9.48 -15.59
N GLY A 349 -4.43 -9.36 -16.34
CA GLY A 349 -4.06 -10.31 -17.41
C GLY A 349 -3.86 -11.73 -16.89
N TYR A 350 -3.12 -11.88 -15.80
CA TYR A 350 -2.84 -13.16 -15.15
C TYR A 350 -4.13 -13.84 -14.64
N LEU A 351 -5.00 -13.11 -13.94
CA LEU A 351 -6.26 -13.64 -13.43
C LEU A 351 -7.23 -14.01 -14.55
N ARG A 352 -7.25 -13.26 -15.67
CA ARG A 352 -8.05 -13.61 -16.85
C ARG A 352 -7.58 -14.93 -17.49
N ALA A 353 -6.28 -15.16 -17.55
CA ALA A 353 -5.72 -16.40 -18.07
C ALA A 353 -6.18 -17.60 -17.23
N HIS A 354 -6.18 -17.48 -15.90
CA HIS A 354 -6.61 -18.52 -14.98
C HIS A 354 -8.14 -18.69 -14.89
N ARG A 355 -8.92 -17.73 -15.39
CA ARG A 355 -10.39 -17.73 -15.37
C ARG A 355 -10.99 -18.14 -14.02
N PRO A 356 -10.51 -17.63 -12.86
CA PRO A 356 -11.10 -17.98 -11.58
C PRO A 356 -12.57 -17.57 -11.58
N THR A 357 -13.43 -18.42 -11.01
CA THR A 357 -14.81 -18.05 -10.72
C THR A 357 -14.82 -16.82 -9.81
N PRO A 358 -15.87 -16.02 -9.81
CA PRO A 358 -15.89 -14.60 -9.52
C PRO A 358 -14.82 -14.15 -8.53
N ALA A 359 -13.69 -13.70 -9.04
CA ALA A 359 -12.57 -13.16 -8.25
C ALA A 359 -12.75 -11.64 -8.07
N VAL A 360 -12.28 -11.14 -6.93
CA VAL A 360 -12.24 -9.71 -6.66
C VAL A 360 -10.80 -9.24 -6.63
N LEU A 361 -10.47 -8.30 -7.50
CA LEU A 361 -9.18 -7.61 -7.55
C LEU A 361 -9.38 -6.15 -7.17
N THR A 362 -8.70 -5.71 -6.13
CA THR A 362 -8.70 -4.31 -5.68
C THR A 362 -7.37 -3.62 -5.97
N LEU A 363 -7.44 -2.31 -6.16
CA LEU A 363 -6.30 -1.42 -6.27
C LEU A 363 -6.34 -0.45 -5.08
N ALA A 364 -5.38 -0.57 -4.15
CA ALA A 364 -5.39 0.16 -2.89
C ALA A 364 -4.24 1.19 -2.82
N HIS A 365 -4.52 2.42 -3.23
CA HIS A 365 -3.67 3.60 -3.01
C HIS A 365 -4.51 4.88 -3.16
N ASN A 366 -3.97 6.00 -2.71
CA ASN A 366 -4.71 7.28 -2.64
C ASN A 366 -5.31 7.78 -3.97
N HIS A 367 -4.85 7.29 -5.09
CA HIS A 367 -5.30 7.70 -6.43
C HIS A 367 -5.90 6.52 -7.24
N SER A 368 -6.23 5.40 -6.61
CA SER A 368 -6.71 4.19 -7.29
C SER A 368 -7.93 4.44 -8.19
N TRP A 369 -8.80 5.34 -7.77
CA TRP A 369 -10.01 5.73 -8.51
C TRP A 369 -9.72 6.57 -9.78
N LEU A 370 -8.47 7.05 -10.00
CA LEU A 370 -8.03 7.63 -11.28
C LEU A 370 -7.73 6.56 -12.33
N ASN A 371 -7.43 5.34 -11.91
CA ASN A 371 -7.17 4.24 -12.83
C ASN A 371 -8.45 3.85 -13.57
N ALA A 372 -8.48 4.07 -14.89
CA ALA A 372 -9.65 3.82 -15.71
C ALA A 372 -10.07 2.34 -15.72
N ALA A 373 -9.12 1.41 -15.65
CA ALA A 373 -9.39 -0.03 -15.61
C ALA A 373 -10.04 -0.46 -14.28
N TYR A 374 -9.79 0.28 -13.20
CA TYR A 374 -10.35 0.02 -11.88
C TYR A 374 -11.72 0.70 -11.67
N THR A 375 -11.94 1.87 -12.28
CA THR A 375 -13.12 2.72 -12.03
C THR A 375 -14.22 2.61 -13.04
N ASP A 376 -14.19 1.61 -13.95
CA ASP A 376 -15.17 1.49 -15.03
C ASP A 376 -16.54 2.13 -14.69
N GLU A 377 -17.09 2.90 -15.58
CA GLU A 377 -18.29 3.78 -15.69
C GLU A 377 -19.39 3.81 -14.57
N MET A 378 -19.21 3.15 -13.44
CA MET A 378 -20.29 2.88 -12.45
C MET A 378 -20.03 3.41 -11.03
N LEU A 379 -19.27 4.48 -10.85
CA LEU A 379 -19.28 5.18 -9.56
C LEU A 379 -20.55 6.02 -9.43
N ALA A 380 -21.44 5.61 -8.53
CA ALA A 380 -22.58 6.43 -8.16
C ALA A 380 -22.11 7.73 -7.47
N PRO A 381 -22.88 8.83 -7.57
CA PRO A 381 -22.58 10.04 -6.80
C PRO A 381 -22.59 9.70 -5.29
N GLY A 382 -21.48 9.87 -4.62
CA GLY A 382 -21.30 9.51 -3.21
C GLY A 382 -20.31 8.37 -2.93
N ASP A 383 -20.01 7.52 -3.91
CA ASP A 383 -19.18 6.31 -3.73
C ASP A 383 -17.69 6.56 -4.02
N VAL A 384 -17.12 7.68 -3.65
CA VAL A 384 -15.67 7.88 -3.78
C VAL A 384 -14.98 7.34 -2.52
N PRO A 385 -14.32 6.18 -2.59
CA PRO A 385 -13.57 5.67 -1.44
C PRO A 385 -12.37 6.57 -1.19
N VAL A 386 -12.37 7.20 -0.04
CA VAL A 386 -11.33 8.11 0.37
C VAL A 386 -10.35 7.43 1.30
N CYS A 387 -9.08 7.38 0.89
CA CYS A 387 -7.98 7.08 1.79
C CYS A 387 -7.58 8.36 2.53
N THR A 388 -8.31 8.77 3.55
CA THR A 388 -7.81 9.77 4.50
C THR A 388 -7.11 9.02 5.64
N GLY A 389 -5.83 9.33 5.82
CA GLY A 389 -5.22 9.04 7.11
C GLY A 389 -5.91 9.88 8.17
N ASP A 390 -6.34 9.23 9.22
CA ASP A 390 -6.85 9.80 10.47
C ASP A 390 -7.51 11.18 10.35
N ASP A 391 -8.80 11.20 10.05
CA ASP A 391 -9.65 12.32 10.46
C ASP A 391 -10.13 12.01 11.88
N PRO A 392 -9.71 12.79 12.91
CA PRO A 392 -10.07 12.51 14.29
C PRO A 392 -11.52 12.87 14.65
N HIS A 393 -12.33 13.34 13.73
CA HIS A 393 -13.64 13.94 14.01
C HIS A 393 -14.85 13.33 13.28
N THR A 394 -14.71 12.32 12.45
CA THR A 394 -15.86 11.60 11.91
C THR A 394 -16.14 10.33 12.75
N ASP A 395 -16.52 10.54 13.98
CA ASP A 395 -17.13 9.52 14.86
C ASP A 395 -18.66 9.53 14.75
N GLU A 396 -19.20 10.02 13.67
CA GLU A 396 -20.60 9.79 13.34
C GLU A 396 -20.68 8.43 12.66
N ASP A 397 -21.61 7.60 13.16
CA ASP A 397 -22.06 6.40 12.49
C ASP A 397 -22.40 6.82 11.05
N ASP A 398 -21.45 6.72 10.13
CA ASP A 398 -21.72 6.77 8.72
C ASP A 398 -22.58 5.56 8.39
N ASP A 399 -23.88 5.73 8.62
CA ASP A 399 -24.89 5.06 7.85
C ASP A 399 -24.64 5.48 6.41
N GLU A 400 -23.66 4.81 5.77
CA GLU A 400 -23.49 4.88 4.32
C GLU A 400 -24.87 4.59 3.74
N ASP A 401 -25.50 5.62 3.26
CA ASP A 401 -26.72 5.58 2.48
C ASP A 401 -26.40 4.84 1.20
N ASP A 402 -26.43 3.50 1.30
CA ASP A 402 -26.33 2.59 0.16
C ASP A 402 -27.59 2.82 -0.66
N GLY A 403 -27.54 3.83 -1.52
CA GLY A 403 -28.62 4.28 -2.37
C GLY A 403 -29.22 3.08 -3.08
N CYS A 404 -30.40 2.71 -2.65
CA CYS A 404 -31.24 1.72 -3.27
C CYS A 404 -31.41 2.05 -4.76
N ARG A 405 -30.61 1.44 -5.63
CA ARG A 405 -30.87 1.43 -7.06
C ARG A 405 -31.66 0.19 -7.41
N PRO A 406 -32.79 0.32 -8.11
CA PRO A 406 -33.48 -0.80 -8.69
C PRO A 406 -32.55 -1.48 -9.71
N ALA A 407 -32.53 -2.80 -9.72
CA ALA A 407 -31.85 -3.61 -10.72
C ALA A 407 -32.33 -3.22 -12.13
N GLY A 408 -31.59 -2.34 -12.78
CA GLY A 408 -31.80 -1.98 -14.18
C GLY A 408 -31.29 -3.12 -15.07
N ASN A 409 -32.19 -3.85 -15.66
CA ASN A 409 -31.94 -4.73 -16.79
C ASN A 409 -31.35 -3.93 -17.94
N GLY A 410 -30.07 -4.11 -18.21
CA GLY A 410 -29.40 -3.57 -19.37
C GLY A 410 -28.28 -4.50 -19.80
N GLY A 411 -28.63 -5.43 -20.68
CA GLY A 411 -27.73 -6.39 -21.26
C GLY A 411 -26.60 -5.71 -22.05
N ARG A 412 -25.37 -5.97 -21.64
CA ARG A 412 -24.19 -6.07 -22.50
C ARG A 412 -23.27 -7.11 -21.89
N SER A 413 -23.15 -8.24 -22.52
CA SER A 413 -22.27 -9.33 -22.16
C SER A 413 -20.83 -8.92 -22.43
N GLY A 414 -20.07 -8.69 -21.38
CA GLY A 414 -18.63 -8.58 -21.43
C GLY A 414 -18.04 -9.28 -20.22
N THR A 415 -17.14 -10.19 -20.47
CA THR A 415 -16.36 -10.97 -19.51
C THR A 415 -15.61 -10.14 -18.46
N TRP A 416 -15.62 -8.83 -18.59
CA TRP A 416 -14.95 -7.84 -17.73
C TRP A 416 -15.58 -7.68 -16.35
N ARG A 417 -16.91 -7.86 -16.23
CA ARG A 417 -17.66 -7.66 -14.97
C ARG A 417 -17.31 -8.66 -13.85
N ARG A 418 -16.51 -9.70 -14.12
CA ARG A 418 -16.23 -10.77 -13.15
C ARG A 418 -15.03 -10.51 -12.23
N ILE A 419 -14.21 -9.50 -12.52
CA ILE A 419 -12.98 -9.19 -11.75
C ILE A 419 -13.12 -7.91 -10.94
N LEU A 420 -14.06 -7.03 -11.28
CA LEU A 420 -14.29 -5.77 -10.57
C LEU A 420 -14.90 -5.99 -9.18
N PRO A 421 -14.42 -5.29 -8.16
CA PRO A 421 -14.95 -5.41 -6.80
C PRO A 421 -16.36 -4.83 -6.69
N ASP A 422 -17.16 -5.41 -5.81
CA ASP A 422 -18.41 -4.80 -5.33
C ASP A 422 -18.11 -3.51 -4.55
N GLY A 423 -19.07 -2.58 -4.49
CA GLY A 423 -18.92 -1.30 -3.80
C GLY A 423 -18.41 -1.43 -2.37
N TRP A 424 -18.86 -2.47 -1.64
CA TRP A 424 -18.44 -2.70 -0.25
C TRP A 424 -16.94 -2.93 -0.07
N VAL A 425 -16.27 -3.67 -0.97
CA VAL A 425 -14.83 -3.97 -0.87
C VAL A 425 -13.97 -2.81 -1.38
N ARG A 426 -14.56 -1.84 -2.08
CA ARG A 426 -13.84 -0.65 -2.58
C ARG A 426 -13.51 0.36 -1.48
N GLY A 427 -14.13 0.28 -0.30
CA GLY A 427 -13.74 1.09 0.84
C GLY A 427 -12.24 0.91 1.13
N TRP A 428 -11.53 2.01 1.37
CA TRP A 428 -10.07 2.02 1.52
C TRP A 428 -9.58 1.11 2.66
N ASP A 429 -10.33 1.00 3.72
CA ASP A 429 -10.09 0.17 4.90
C ASP A 429 -10.39 -1.32 4.65
N ARG A 430 -11.19 -1.62 3.62
CA ARG A 430 -11.66 -2.95 3.25
C ARG A 430 -10.98 -3.51 2.00
N ALA A 431 -10.32 -2.65 1.21
CA ALA A 431 -9.67 -3.07 -0.04
C ALA A 431 -8.67 -4.22 0.13
N LEU A 432 -7.97 -4.25 1.26
CA LEU A 432 -7.07 -5.35 1.61
C LEU A 432 -7.80 -6.66 1.93
N LEU A 433 -9.10 -6.68 2.20
CA LEU A 433 -9.86 -7.90 2.42
C LEU A 433 -10.12 -8.68 1.12
N ALA A 434 -10.08 -8.04 -0.05
CA ALA A 434 -10.27 -8.69 -1.34
C ALA A 434 -9.32 -9.88 -1.51
N GLN A 435 -9.71 -10.86 -2.28
CA GLN A 435 -8.90 -12.06 -2.56
C GLN A 435 -7.58 -11.70 -3.24
N PHE A 436 -7.64 -10.78 -4.20
CA PHE A 436 -6.49 -10.23 -4.90
C PHE A 436 -6.42 -8.73 -4.66
N THR A 437 -5.26 -8.25 -4.28
CA THR A 437 -5.04 -6.84 -4.01
C THR A 437 -3.72 -6.40 -4.62
N VAL A 438 -3.74 -5.31 -5.38
CA VAL A 438 -2.54 -4.54 -5.71
C VAL A 438 -2.58 -3.27 -4.88
N ALA A 439 -1.48 -2.96 -4.21
CA ALA A 439 -1.43 -1.80 -3.32
C ALA A 439 -0.06 -1.15 -3.33
N THR A 440 0.01 0.11 -2.89
CA THR A 440 1.31 0.62 -2.45
C THR A 440 1.72 -0.06 -1.16
N VAL A 441 3.03 -0.27 -0.97
CA VAL A 441 3.59 -0.91 0.22
C VAL A 441 3.13 -0.20 1.51
N ASP A 442 2.92 1.10 1.44
CA ASP A 442 2.44 1.93 2.56
C ASP A 442 1.15 1.37 3.18
N GLN A 443 0.22 0.85 2.36
CA GLN A 443 -1.04 0.27 2.84
C GLN A 443 -0.84 -0.96 3.73
N ALA A 444 0.17 -1.76 3.44
CA ALA A 444 0.54 -2.91 4.27
C ALA A 444 1.39 -2.51 5.49
N LEU A 445 2.31 -1.54 5.32
CA LEU A 445 3.16 -1.04 6.40
C LEU A 445 2.34 -0.45 7.56
N MET A 446 1.19 0.14 7.28
CA MET A 446 0.26 0.64 8.30
C MET A 446 -0.21 -0.44 9.28
N ALA A 447 -0.17 -1.73 8.93
CA ALA A 447 -0.46 -2.82 9.86
C ALA A 447 0.56 -2.93 11.00
N ALA A 448 1.78 -2.44 10.81
CA ALA A 448 2.84 -2.41 11.81
C ALA A 448 2.92 -1.10 12.61
N LEU A 449 1.97 -0.18 12.40
CA LEU A 449 1.85 1.10 13.11
C LEU A 449 0.65 1.07 14.07
N PRO A 450 0.66 1.86 15.16
CA PRO A 450 -0.45 1.95 16.12
C PRO A 450 -1.61 2.82 15.58
N VAL A 451 -2.00 2.55 14.35
CA VAL A 451 -3.10 3.23 13.67
C VAL A 451 -4.39 2.43 13.79
N ARG A 452 -5.51 3.12 13.53
CA ARG A 452 -6.83 2.47 13.46
C ARG A 452 -6.79 1.33 12.42
N ASP A 453 -7.55 0.28 12.67
CA ASP A 453 -7.73 -0.87 11.77
C ASP A 453 -6.48 -1.75 11.51
N SER A 454 -5.41 -1.61 12.31
CA SER A 454 -4.21 -2.46 12.19
C SER A 454 -4.53 -3.96 12.32
N ALA A 455 -5.46 -4.35 13.19
CA ALA A 455 -5.90 -5.74 13.37
C ALA A 455 -6.61 -6.27 12.10
N LEU A 456 -7.46 -5.48 11.46
CA LEU A 456 -8.13 -5.85 10.21
C LEU A 456 -7.11 -6.01 9.07
N ARG A 457 -6.11 -5.12 8.99
CA ARG A 457 -5.01 -5.22 8.02
C ARG A 457 -4.18 -6.49 8.25
N MET A 458 -3.87 -6.83 9.50
CA MET A 458 -3.17 -8.08 9.84
C MET A 458 -3.98 -9.32 9.45
N LEU A 459 -5.28 -9.36 9.74
CA LEU A 459 -6.17 -10.41 9.28
C LEU A 459 -6.15 -10.54 7.75
N SER A 460 -6.25 -9.41 7.05
CA SER A 460 -6.30 -9.36 5.58
C SER A 460 -5.02 -9.86 4.93
N LEU A 461 -3.85 -9.47 5.46
CA LEU A 461 -2.55 -9.88 4.94
C LEU A 461 -2.24 -11.33 5.26
N SER A 462 -2.55 -11.79 6.48
CA SER A 462 -2.20 -13.16 6.93
C SER A 462 -2.95 -14.27 6.19
N GLY A 463 -4.07 -13.97 5.54
CA GLY A 463 -4.84 -14.93 4.75
C GLY A 463 -4.39 -15.05 3.29
N LYS A 464 -3.28 -14.44 2.86
CA LYS A 464 -2.82 -14.34 1.45
C LYS A 464 -1.33 -14.62 1.35
N CYS A 465 -0.86 -14.87 0.12
CA CYS A 465 0.56 -14.70 -0.19
C CYS A 465 0.86 -13.20 -0.36
N VAL A 466 1.80 -12.67 0.42
CA VAL A 466 2.18 -11.25 0.37
C VAL A 466 3.44 -11.10 -0.49
N ILE A 467 3.32 -10.37 -1.60
CA ILE A 467 4.43 -10.05 -2.51
C ILE A 467 4.86 -8.61 -2.26
N VAL A 468 6.14 -8.40 -1.94
CA VAL A 468 6.75 -7.07 -1.82
C VAL A 468 7.72 -6.88 -2.97
N ASP A 469 7.37 -6.03 -3.93
CA ASP A 469 8.22 -5.76 -5.10
C ASP A 469 9.10 -4.54 -4.89
N GLU A 470 10.24 -4.52 -5.58
CA GLU A 470 11.25 -3.45 -5.54
C GLU A 470 11.67 -3.07 -4.11
N ALA A 471 11.91 -4.06 -3.24
CA ALA A 471 12.23 -3.85 -1.83
C ALA A 471 13.44 -2.92 -1.60
N HIS A 472 14.36 -2.84 -2.58
CA HIS A 472 15.50 -1.92 -2.56
C HIS A 472 15.12 -0.43 -2.72
N ALA A 473 13.89 -0.13 -3.16
CA ALA A 473 13.42 1.25 -3.29
C ALA A 473 12.93 1.84 -1.96
N LEU A 474 12.86 1.03 -0.90
CA LEU A 474 12.43 1.46 0.42
C LEU A 474 13.56 2.23 1.13
N THR A 475 13.22 3.37 1.75
CA THR A 475 14.11 4.10 2.64
C THR A 475 14.42 3.29 3.91
N ALA A 476 15.44 3.65 4.67
CA ALA A 476 15.75 3.03 5.96
C ALA A 476 14.54 3.09 6.92
N PHE A 477 13.80 4.21 6.90
CA PHE A 477 12.57 4.40 7.65
C PHE A 477 11.50 3.36 7.28
N SER A 478 11.11 3.26 6.01
CA SER A 478 10.07 2.32 5.53
C SER A 478 10.51 0.86 5.65
N ARG A 479 11.79 0.59 5.43
CA ARG A 479 12.41 -0.74 5.58
C ARG A 479 12.32 -1.22 7.03
N ARG A 480 12.51 -0.31 8.00
CA ARG A 480 12.36 -0.64 9.42
C ARG A 480 10.92 -1.01 9.78
N ILE A 481 9.92 -0.33 9.20
CA ILE A 481 8.51 -0.71 9.37
C ILE A 481 8.24 -2.07 8.72
N LEU A 482 8.80 -2.33 7.51
CA LEU A 482 8.67 -3.62 6.83
C LEU A 482 9.25 -4.76 7.68
N THR A 483 10.39 -4.59 8.34
CA THR A 483 10.93 -5.62 9.23
C THR A 483 9.97 -5.96 10.37
N ARG A 484 9.26 -4.96 10.92
CA ARG A 484 8.23 -5.20 11.93
C ARG A 484 7.02 -5.92 11.36
N LEU A 485 6.57 -5.54 10.16
CA LEU A 485 5.49 -6.23 9.47
C LEU A 485 5.86 -7.70 9.21
N LEU A 486 7.06 -7.96 8.70
CA LEU A 486 7.56 -9.32 8.46
C LEU A 486 7.62 -10.16 9.74
N HIS A 487 8.00 -9.56 10.87
CA HIS A 487 7.94 -10.23 12.17
C HIS A 487 6.51 -10.69 12.52
N TRP A 488 5.50 -9.82 12.32
CA TRP A 488 4.11 -10.20 12.53
C TRP A 488 3.63 -11.25 11.52
N LEU A 489 3.97 -11.11 10.24
CA LEU A 489 3.61 -12.09 9.22
C LEU A 489 4.25 -13.46 9.48
N GLY A 490 5.49 -13.48 9.99
CA GLY A 490 6.15 -14.71 10.44
C GLY A 490 5.41 -15.39 11.59
N SER A 491 4.94 -14.62 12.59
CA SER A 491 4.16 -15.16 13.72
C SER A 491 2.81 -15.74 13.28
N LEU A 492 2.26 -15.21 12.20
CA LEU A 492 1.00 -15.65 11.59
C LEU A 492 1.18 -16.72 10.50
N ARG A 493 2.42 -17.18 10.29
CA ARG A 493 2.77 -18.19 9.26
C ARG A 493 2.28 -17.79 7.85
N THR A 494 2.36 -16.51 7.54
CA THR A 494 1.95 -15.95 6.25
C THR A 494 3.05 -16.19 5.22
N PRO A 495 2.78 -16.75 4.04
CA PRO A 495 3.77 -16.87 2.98
C PRO A 495 4.11 -15.50 2.41
N VAL A 496 5.41 -15.20 2.27
CA VAL A 496 5.91 -13.91 1.79
C VAL A 496 6.87 -14.11 0.63
N VAL A 497 6.75 -13.27 -0.41
CA VAL A 497 7.68 -13.20 -1.53
C VAL A 497 8.24 -11.78 -1.59
N VAL A 498 9.55 -11.63 -1.58
CA VAL A 498 10.24 -10.33 -1.69
C VAL A 498 11.06 -10.29 -2.96
N LEU A 499 10.84 -9.28 -3.79
CA LEU A 499 11.55 -9.09 -5.05
C LEU A 499 12.47 -7.88 -4.96
N SER A 500 13.68 -8.02 -5.51
CA SER A 500 14.62 -6.91 -5.56
C SER A 500 15.57 -7.00 -6.75
N ALA A 501 15.97 -5.83 -7.26
CA ALA A 501 16.99 -5.74 -8.32
C ALA A 501 18.40 -5.52 -7.77
N THR A 502 18.54 -4.88 -6.63
CA THR A 502 19.85 -4.39 -6.13
C THR A 502 19.87 -4.28 -4.58
N LEU A 503 19.32 -5.27 -3.87
CA LEU A 503 19.27 -5.25 -2.41
C LEU A 503 20.63 -5.66 -1.81
N PRO A 504 21.25 -4.85 -0.93
CA PRO A 504 22.45 -5.26 -0.21
C PRO A 504 22.23 -6.53 0.61
N GLY A 505 23.24 -7.41 0.65
CA GLY A 505 23.10 -8.71 1.30
C GLY A 505 22.78 -8.62 2.79
N GLN A 506 23.26 -7.61 3.50
CA GLN A 506 22.93 -7.36 4.90
C GLN A 506 21.43 -7.03 5.08
N GLU A 507 20.87 -6.18 4.21
CA GLU A 507 19.46 -5.83 4.25
C GLU A 507 18.59 -7.02 3.91
N ALA A 508 18.97 -7.81 2.90
CA ALA A 508 18.26 -9.03 2.52
C ALA A 508 18.18 -10.03 3.71
N ARG A 509 19.30 -10.25 4.41
CA ARG A 509 19.33 -11.11 5.63
C ARG A 509 18.43 -10.56 6.72
N GLU A 510 18.43 -9.24 6.95
CA GLU A 510 17.59 -8.60 7.97
C GLU A 510 16.09 -8.86 7.75
N LEU A 511 15.62 -8.81 6.50
CA LEU A 511 14.23 -9.13 6.16
C LEU A 511 13.91 -10.60 6.53
N VAL A 512 14.79 -11.53 6.15
CA VAL A 512 14.62 -12.96 6.48
C VAL A 512 14.64 -13.20 7.99
N TYR A 513 15.60 -12.61 8.71
CA TYR A 513 15.70 -12.76 10.16
C TYR A 513 14.47 -12.21 10.88
N SER A 514 13.93 -11.08 10.41
CA SER A 514 12.73 -10.48 11.00
C SER A 514 11.53 -11.40 10.87
N TYR A 515 11.35 -12.00 9.69
CA TYR A 515 10.29 -12.98 9.44
C TYR A 515 10.44 -14.23 10.32
N LEU A 516 11.64 -14.83 10.35
CA LEU A 516 11.93 -16.04 11.11
C LEU A 516 11.87 -15.80 12.64
N ALA A 517 12.29 -14.62 13.10
CA ALA A 517 12.15 -14.24 14.50
C ALA A 517 10.68 -14.18 14.92
N GLY A 518 9.82 -13.62 14.06
CA GLY A 518 8.37 -13.66 14.24
C GLY A 518 7.81 -15.08 14.27
N ALA A 519 8.36 -15.98 13.47
CA ALA A 519 8.02 -17.38 13.46
C ALA A 519 8.51 -18.17 14.68
N GLY A 520 9.22 -17.53 15.64
CA GLY A 520 9.64 -18.11 16.92
C GLY A 520 11.11 -18.49 16.99
N HIS A 521 11.91 -18.23 15.94
CA HIS A 521 13.34 -18.54 15.95
C HIS A 521 14.13 -17.43 16.65
N ARG A 522 15.11 -17.83 17.48
CA ARG A 522 15.95 -16.86 18.19
C ARG A 522 16.91 -16.18 17.23
N ARG A 523 16.88 -14.86 17.20
CA ARG A 523 17.71 -14.05 16.30
C ARG A 523 19.21 -14.38 16.40
N ARG A 524 19.75 -14.62 17.62
CA ARG A 524 21.16 -15.00 17.82
C ARG A 524 21.54 -16.29 17.09
N ASP A 525 20.61 -17.27 17.05
CA ASP A 525 20.85 -18.57 16.43
C ASP A 525 20.82 -18.43 14.89
N LEU A 526 19.97 -17.54 14.36
CA LEU A 526 19.97 -17.18 12.95
C LEU A 526 21.27 -16.45 12.54
N MET A 527 21.72 -15.51 13.35
CA MET A 527 22.98 -14.78 13.10
C MET A 527 24.21 -15.68 13.14
N ALA A 528 24.23 -16.72 13.97
CA ALA A 528 25.30 -17.72 13.99
C ALA A 528 25.41 -18.54 12.69
N ARG A 529 24.35 -18.54 11.87
CA ARG A 529 24.26 -19.23 10.57
C ARG A 529 24.18 -18.24 9.40
N ALA A 530 24.76 -17.06 9.54
CA ALA A 530 24.60 -15.93 8.60
C ALA A 530 24.92 -16.29 7.14
N ASP A 531 25.90 -17.17 6.90
CA ASP A 531 26.33 -17.58 5.57
C ASP A 531 25.23 -18.35 4.82
N GLU A 532 24.41 -19.11 5.54
CA GLU A 532 23.30 -19.86 4.95
C GLU A 532 22.19 -18.94 4.42
N PHE A 533 22.06 -17.74 4.97
CA PHE A 533 21.08 -16.74 4.59
C PHE A 533 21.58 -15.75 3.53
N THR A 534 22.68 -16.07 2.86
CA THR A 534 23.19 -15.25 1.77
C THR A 534 22.36 -15.49 0.52
N VAL A 535 21.65 -14.46 0.06
CA VAL A 535 20.81 -14.55 -1.14
C VAL A 535 21.69 -14.56 -2.39
N PRO A 536 21.60 -15.59 -3.25
CA PRO A 536 22.38 -15.64 -4.49
C PRO A 536 21.88 -14.60 -5.51
N TYR A 537 22.78 -13.96 -6.22
CA TYR A 537 22.45 -12.99 -7.28
C TYR A 537 23.08 -13.39 -8.62
N PRO A 538 22.29 -13.48 -9.72
CA PRO A 538 20.84 -13.61 -9.71
C PRO A 538 20.41 -14.92 -9.04
N GLY A 539 19.22 -14.94 -8.45
CA GLY A 539 18.73 -16.18 -7.85
C GLY A 539 17.58 -16.00 -6.88
N TRP A 540 17.31 -17.06 -6.14
CA TRP A 540 16.31 -17.03 -5.07
C TRP A 540 16.80 -17.81 -3.84
N LEU A 541 16.24 -17.41 -2.68
CA LEU A 541 16.38 -18.05 -1.39
C LEU A 541 14.99 -18.26 -0.78
N PHE A 542 14.66 -19.45 -0.35
CA PHE A 542 13.47 -19.75 0.44
C PHE A 542 13.88 -20.16 1.86
N ALA A 543 13.34 -19.48 2.87
CA ALA A 543 13.53 -19.81 4.28
C ALA A 543 12.20 -20.26 4.90
N ASP A 544 12.21 -21.46 5.45
CA ASP A 544 11.06 -22.13 6.05
C ASP A 544 10.72 -21.54 7.42
N ALA A 545 9.45 -21.20 7.63
CA ALA A 545 8.98 -20.62 8.88
C ALA A 545 9.02 -21.58 10.08
N ALA A 546 8.91 -22.88 9.86
CA ALA A 546 8.84 -23.86 10.95
C ALA A 546 10.23 -24.27 11.45
N THR A 547 11.18 -24.46 10.53
CA THR A 547 12.51 -25.04 10.82
C THR A 547 13.67 -24.05 10.68
N ALA A 548 13.44 -22.87 10.06
CA ALA A 548 14.47 -21.93 9.62
C ALA A 548 15.53 -22.56 8.70
N GLN A 549 15.18 -23.66 8.00
CA GLN A 549 16.03 -24.22 6.96
C GLN A 549 15.93 -23.38 5.69
N VAL A 550 17.07 -23.28 5.00
CA VAL A 550 17.19 -22.48 3.78
C VAL A 550 17.34 -23.41 2.57
N ALA A 551 16.65 -23.05 1.50
CA ALA A 551 16.86 -23.64 0.18
C ALA A 551 17.25 -22.52 -0.80
N LEU A 552 18.17 -22.82 -1.69
CA LEU A 552 18.69 -21.87 -2.69
C LEU A 552 18.42 -22.41 -4.09
N ILE A 553 18.44 -21.49 -5.06
CA ILE A 553 18.50 -21.87 -6.48
C ILE A 553 19.71 -22.79 -6.73
N ALA A 554 19.53 -23.83 -7.53
CA ALA A 554 20.62 -24.72 -7.92
C ALA A 554 21.71 -23.96 -8.70
N ALA A 555 22.97 -24.31 -8.48
CA ALA A 555 24.11 -23.59 -9.06
C ALA A 555 24.12 -23.61 -10.60
N ASP A 556 23.73 -24.73 -11.21
CA ASP A 556 23.60 -24.89 -12.65
C ASP A 556 22.49 -24.00 -13.24
N ALA A 557 21.31 -23.99 -12.63
CA ALA A 557 20.19 -23.13 -13.04
C ALA A 557 20.56 -21.65 -12.93
N ARG A 558 21.25 -21.28 -11.84
CA ARG A 558 21.77 -19.91 -11.63
C ARG A 558 22.76 -19.52 -12.72
N THR A 559 23.70 -20.38 -13.04
CA THR A 559 24.73 -20.15 -14.06
C THR A 559 24.11 -20.02 -15.44
N GLN A 560 23.17 -20.90 -15.81
CA GLN A 560 22.43 -20.83 -17.07
C GLN A 560 21.62 -19.53 -17.16
N HIS A 561 20.95 -19.14 -16.07
CA HIS A 561 20.16 -17.92 -16.03
C HIS A 561 21.04 -16.67 -16.20
N ALA A 562 22.16 -16.61 -15.46
CA ALA A 562 23.13 -15.52 -15.58
C ALA A 562 23.71 -15.41 -16.99
N ALA A 563 24.07 -16.54 -17.62
CA ALA A 563 24.57 -16.58 -18.97
C ALA A 563 23.55 -16.10 -20.01
N ALA A 564 22.28 -16.50 -19.87
CA ALA A 564 21.18 -16.10 -20.75
C ALA A 564 20.87 -14.58 -20.69
N GLN A 565 21.24 -13.88 -19.62
CA GLN A 565 21.04 -12.45 -19.45
C GLN A 565 22.33 -11.64 -19.61
N GLN A 566 23.45 -12.32 -19.85
CA GLN A 566 24.75 -11.68 -19.84
C GLN A 566 24.86 -10.61 -20.94
N ARG A 567 25.15 -9.39 -20.53
CA ARG A 567 25.47 -8.28 -21.39
C ARG A 567 26.50 -7.37 -20.76
N THR A 568 27.45 -6.89 -21.55
CA THR A 568 28.45 -5.94 -21.08
C THR A 568 28.06 -4.54 -21.49
N VAL A 569 27.95 -3.64 -20.53
CA VAL A 569 27.59 -2.23 -20.73
C VAL A 569 28.80 -1.38 -20.41
N THR A 570 29.16 -0.48 -21.35
CA THR A 570 30.21 0.52 -21.13
C THR A 570 29.68 1.70 -20.33
N LEU A 571 30.28 1.97 -19.18
CA LEU A 571 30.00 3.14 -18.34
C LEU A 571 31.00 4.26 -18.69
N ARG A 572 30.50 5.33 -19.29
CA ARG A 572 31.34 6.42 -19.75
C ARG A 572 31.15 7.65 -18.88
N LEU A 573 32.09 7.89 -17.96
CA LEU A 573 32.09 9.08 -17.12
C LEU A 573 32.53 10.29 -17.94
N ARG A 574 31.70 11.36 -17.96
CA ARG A 574 31.93 12.62 -18.66
C ARG A 574 31.98 13.77 -17.69
N PRO A 575 33.15 14.26 -17.33
CA PRO A 575 33.25 15.41 -16.45
C PRO A 575 32.62 16.64 -17.13
N ALA A 576 31.86 17.40 -16.35
CA ALA A 576 31.21 18.64 -16.75
C ALA A 576 31.21 19.63 -15.60
N HIS A 577 31.56 20.88 -15.87
CA HIS A 577 31.39 21.94 -14.88
C HIS A 577 29.91 22.33 -14.84
N TYR A 578 29.29 22.10 -13.69
CA TYR A 578 27.89 22.45 -13.48
C TYR A 578 27.75 23.91 -13.00
N ARG A 579 28.70 24.37 -12.15
CA ARG A 579 28.79 25.76 -11.68
C ARG A 579 30.22 26.24 -11.82
N ARG A 580 30.40 27.47 -12.28
CA ARG A 580 31.68 28.18 -12.25
C ARG A 580 31.56 29.41 -11.39
N LEU A 581 32.66 29.83 -10.79
CA LEU A 581 32.75 31.14 -10.19
C LEU A 581 32.71 32.19 -11.32
N ASP A 582 31.79 33.13 -11.24
CA ASP A 582 31.75 34.28 -12.12
C ASP A 582 32.80 35.33 -11.65
N GLY A 583 32.96 36.42 -12.42
CA GLY A 583 33.88 37.50 -12.09
C GLY A 583 33.61 38.22 -10.77
N SER A 584 32.46 37.97 -10.12
CA SER A 584 32.07 38.50 -8.80
C SER A 584 32.31 37.49 -7.68
N GLY A 585 32.85 36.30 -7.98
CA GLY A 585 33.02 35.21 -7.02
C GLY A 585 31.74 34.40 -6.72
N ARG A 586 30.64 34.65 -7.44
CA ARG A 586 29.40 33.89 -7.28
C ARG A 586 29.45 32.65 -8.17
N ARG A 587 28.85 31.56 -7.69
CA ARG A 587 28.72 30.31 -8.46
C ARG A 587 27.54 30.40 -9.45
N ALA A 588 27.83 30.62 -10.72
CA ALA A 588 26.87 30.64 -11.81
C ALA A 588 26.75 29.26 -12.49
N ARG A 589 25.54 28.90 -12.93
CA ARG A 589 25.35 27.68 -13.76
C ARG A 589 26.07 27.84 -15.08
N THR A 590 26.73 26.78 -15.55
CA THR A 590 27.36 26.75 -16.89
C THR A 590 26.52 25.92 -17.86
N GLY A 591 26.57 26.29 -19.14
CA GLY A 591 25.94 25.50 -20.23
C GLY A 591 26.70 24.22 -20.61
N GLU A 592 27.79 23.88 -19.95
CA GLU A 592 28.65 22.76 -20.35
C GLU A 592 27.94 21.40 -20.25
N ARG A 593 27.17 21.17 -19.16
CA ARG A 593 26.36 19.96 -19.01
C ARG A 593 25.39 19.80 -20.20
N LEU A 594 24.66 20.85 -20.52
CA LEU A 594 23.67 20.84 -21.60
C LEU A 594 24.31 20.60 -22.98
N ALA A 595 25.44 21.25 -23.25
CA ALA A 595 26.20 21.07 -24.49
C ALA A 595 26.75 19.63 -24.60
N ARG A 596 27.19 19.01 -23.49
CA ARG A 596 27.63 17.60 -23.50
C ARG A 596 26.49 16.65 -23.76
N ILE A 597 25.30 16.88 -23.17
CA ILE A 597 24.10 16.08 -23.46
C ILE A 597 23.77 16.19 -24.96
N ALA A 598 23.68 17.39 -25.49
CA ALA A 598 23.37 17.62 -26.89
C ALA A 598 24.36 16.90 -27.80
N ALA A 599 25.66 16.97 -27.51
CA ALA A 599 26.69 16.27 -28.29
C ALA A 599 26.55 14.73 -28.25
N GLU A 600 26.11 14.15 -27.11
CA GLU A 600 25.89 12.70 -27.01
C GLU A 600 24.65 12.25 -27.80
N VAL A 601 23.58 13.07 -27.85
CA VAL A 601 22.33 12.70 -28.55
C VAL A 601 22.23 13.21 -29.99
N ALA A 602 23.07 14.14 -30.42
CA ALA A 602 23.09 14.64 -31.81
C ALA A 602 23.16 13.53 -32.88
N PRO A 603 23.90 12.42 -32.68
CA PRO A 603 23.85 11.32 -33.63
C PRO A 603 22.48 10.65 -33.76
N VAL A 604 21.70 10.61 -32.67
CA VAL A 604 20.32 10.09 -32.70
C VAL A 604 19.45 10.95 -33.62
N ALA A 605 19.54 12.27 -33.48
CA ALA A 605 18.79 13.19 -34.31
C ALA A 605 19.14 13.02 -35.79
N ARG A 606 20.44 12.88 -36.13
CA ARG A 606 20.92 12.82 -37.54
C ARG A 606 20.83 11.43 -38.17
N LEU A 607 21.13 10.38 -37.40
CA LEU A 607 21.34 9.02 -37.94
C LEU A 607 20.29 8.03 -37.45
N GLY A 608 19.31 8.48 -36.67
CA GLY A 608 18.26 7.65 -36.10
C GLY A 608 18.65 6.94 -34.81
N GLY A 609 17.65 6.40 -34.12
CA GLY A 609 17.74 5.68 -32.86
C GLY A 609 16.89 6.29 -31.75
N CYS A 610 16.91 5.66 -30.57
CA CYS A 610 16.12 6.04 -29.40
C CYS A 610 17.04 6.28 -28.20
N ALA A 611 17.02 7.52 -27.68
CA ALA A 611 17.80 7.90 -26.51
C ALA A 611 16.91 8.25 -25.31
N VAL A 612 17.38 7.92 -24.11
CA VAL A 612 16.79 8.35 -22.84
C VAL A 612 17.81 9.16 -22.06
N ILE A 613 17.41 10.37 -21.64
CA ILE A 613 18.24 11.27 -20.83
C ILE A 613 17.60 11.34 -19.45
N VAL A 614 18.30 10.88 -18.42
CA VAL A 614 17.80 10.86 -17.04
C VAL A 614 18.49 11.95 -16.22
N CYS A 615 17.73 13.00 -15.91
CA CYS A 615 18.19 14.16 -15.16
C CYS A 615 17.98 13.95 -13.65
N ALA A 616 18.85 14.58 -12.84
CA ALA A 616 18.78 14.47 -11.39
C ALA A 616 17.55 15.18 -10.80
N THR A 617 17.17 16.34 -11.35
CA THR A 617 16.01 17.13 -10.89
C THR A 617 15.07 17.46 -12.05
N VAL A 618 13.83 17.86 -11.70
CA VAL A 618 12.85 18.33 -12.69
C VAL A 618 13.36 19.59 -13.41
N ALA A 619 13.96 20.52 -12.69
CA ALA A 619 14.53 21.73 -13.29
C ALA A 619 15.62 21.40 -14.31
N ASP A 620 16.51 20.44 -13.98
CA ASP A 620 17.53 19.97 -14.93
C ASP A 620 16.92 19.31 -16.18
N ALA A 621 15.80 18.62 -16.04
CA ALA A 621 15.09 18.00 -17.15
C ALA A 621 14.44 19.07 -18.05
N GLN A 622 13.78 20.07 -17.46
CA GLN A 622 13.19 21.20 -18.17
C GLN A 622 14.25 22.02 -18.94
N ASP A 623 15.37 22.35 -18.29
CA ASP A 623 16.49 23.04 -18.93
C ASP A 623 17.12 22.21 -20.05
N THR A 624 17.23 20.90 -19.87
CA THR A 624 17.75 19.98 -20.89
C THR A 624 16.82 19.95 -22.10
N TYR A 625 15.51 19.85 -21.88
CA TYR A 625 14.50 19.82 -22.93
C TYR A 625 14.53 21.13 -23.77
N ARG A 626 14.48 22.31 -23.10
CA ARG A 626 14.57 23.63 -23.77
C ARG A 626 15.85 23.76 -24.60
N TYR A 627 16.96 23.30 -24.04
CA TYR A 627 18.25 23.35 -24.75
C TYR A 627 18.25 22.48 -25.99
N LEU A 628 17.76 21.25 -25.89
CA LEU A 628 17.69 20.33 -27.03
C LEU A 628 16.70 20.78 -28.08
N GLN A 629 15.56 21.33 -27.68
CA GLN A 629 14.57 21.92 -28.60
C GLN A 629 15.20 23.04 -29.44
N ARG A 630 16.04 23.85 -28.84
CA ARG A 630 16.67 25.01 -29.50
C ARG A 630 17.90 24.65 -30.34
N PHE A 631 18.72 23.72 -29.85
CA PHE A 631 20.07 23.47 -30.43
C PHE A 631 20.25 22.11 -31.11
N LEU A 632 19.27 21.22 -31.05
CA LEU A 632 19.36 19.96 -31.73
C LEU A 632 18.75 20.06 -33.12
N GLU A 633 19.58 19.87 -34.12
CA GLU A 633 19.16 19.91 -35.54
C GLU A 633 18.49 18.59 -35.91
N TRP A 634 17.22 18.64 -36.25
CA TRP A 634 16.44 17.53 -36.74
C TRP A 634 16.36 17.59 -38.27
N PRO A 635 16.61 16.49 -38.98
CA PRO A 635 16.33 16.43 -40.40
C PRO A 635 14.82 16.47 -40.67
N ALA A 636 14.43 16.77 -41.88
CA ALA A 636 13.03 16.65 -42.30
C ALA A 636 12.57 15.19 -42.14
N GLY A 637 11.40 15.00 -41.53
CA GLY A 637 10.81 13.70 -41.30
C GLY A 637 10.37 13.51 -39.84
N PRO A 638 9.76 12.36 -39.50
CA PRO A 638 9.23 12.12 -38.17
C PRO A 638 10.34 12.03 -37.10
N HIS A 639 10.23 12.83 -36.08
CA HIS A 639 11.07 12.80 -34.90
C HIS A 639 10.24 13.16 -33.67
N GLU A 640 10.68 12.68 -32.51
CA GLU A 640 10.01 12.98 -31.26
C GLU A 640 11.05 13.40 -30.20
N LEU A 641 10.78 14.52 -29.58
CA LEU A 641 11.45 14.96 -28.36
C LEU A 641 10.40 15.07 -27.25
N LEU A 642 10.48 14.20 -26.26
CA LEU A 642 9.51 14.09 -25.17
C LEU A 642 10.14 14.52 -23.84
N LEU A 643 9.37 15.28 -23.04
CA LEU A 643 9.71 15.58 -21.65
C LEU A 643 8.74 14.87 -20.73
N VAL A 644 9.27 14.09 -19.77
CA VAL A 644 8.45 13.28 -18.84
C VAL A 644 8.98 13.40 -17.41
N HIS A 645 8.21 14.04 -16.54
CA HIS A 645 8.54 14.16 -15.12
C HIS A 645 7.27 14.33 -14.24
N ALA A 646 7.42 14.15 -12.94
CA ALA A 646 6.30 14.15 -12.00
C ALA A 646 5.55 15.49 -11.85
N ARG A 647 6.12 16.62 -12.33
CA ARG A 647 5.48 17.94 -12.24
C ARG A 647 4.66 18.32 -13.49
N PHE A 648 4.15 17.32 -14.19
CA PHE A 648 3.09 17.51 -15.17
C PHE A 648 1.71 17.24 -14.56
N PRO A 649 0.64 17.87 -15.07
CA PRO A 649 -0.72 17.42 -14.78
C PRO A 649 -0.90 15.93 -15.12
N GLY A 650 -1.72 15.22 -14.34
CA GLY A 650 -1.87 13.78 -14.46
C GLY A 650 -2.24 13.30 -15.87
N HIS A 651 -3.18 13.98 -16.54
CA HIS A 651 -3.62 13.65 -17.89
C HIS A 651 -2.51 13.78 -18.96
N TYR A 652 -1.60 14.75 -18.80
CA TYR A 652 -0.44 14.90 -19.67
C TYR A 652 0.57 13.78 -19.41
N LEU A 653 0.86 13.51 -18.13
CA LEU A 653 1.81 12.47 -17.72
C LEU A 653 1.40 11.09 -18.22
N GLU A 654 0.12 10.73 -18.10
CA GLU A 654 -0.41 9.46 -18.61
C GLU A 654 -0.21 9.33 -20.11
N ARG A 655 -0.50 10.36 -20.87
CA ARG A 655 -0.31 10.38 -22.33
C ARG A 655 1.17 10.24 -22.70
N ALA A 656 2.06 10.99 -22.05
CA ALA A 656 3.50 10.93 -22.32
C ALA A 656 4.08 9.56 -21.96
N LEU A 657 3.66 8.97 -20.84
CA LEU A 657 4.07 7.61 -20.45
C LEU A 657 3.55 6.55 -21.43
N ALA A 658 2.34 6.70 -21.96
CA ALA A 658 1.80 5.82 -22.99
C ALA A 658 2.65 5.89 -24.29
N GLN A 659 3.04 7.08 -24.73
CA GLN A 659 3.94 7.25 -25.86
C GLN A 659 5.30 6.58 -25.63
N VAL A 660 5.90 6.75 -24.46
CA VAL A 660 7.16 6.09 -24.10
C VAL A 660 7.00 4.57 -24.08
N ARG A 661 5.92 4.04 -23.51
CA ARG A 661 5.63 2.59 -23.50
C ARG A 661 5.47 2.03 -24.92
N THR A 662 4.79 2.75 -25.79
CA THR A 662 4.59 2.35 -27.19
C THR A 662 5.89 2.40 -27.97
N GLY A 663 6.65 3.50 -27.88
CA GLY A 663 7.85 3.72 -28.67
C GLY A 663 9.08 2.95 -28.22
N LEU A 664 9.19 2.66 -26.90
CA LEU A 664 10.35 1.98 -26.32
C LEU A 664 10.00 0.60 -25.72
N GLY A 665 8.75 0.16 -25.81
CA GLY A 665 8.30 -1.12 -25.28
C GLY A 665 8.77 -2.35 -26.06
N PRO A 666 8.46 -3.55 -25.56
CA PRO A 666 8.84 -4.82 -26.23
C PRO A 666 8.06 -5.08 -27.51
N ILE A 667 6.86 -4.53 -27.64
CA ILE A 667 5.91 -4.75 -28.74
C ILE A 667 5.36 -3.38 -29.13
N GLY A 668 5.60 -2.93 -30.33
CA GLY A 668 5.07 -1.67 -30.81
C GLY A 668 5.95 -1.03 -31.86
N PRO A 669 5.41 -0.04 -32.60
CA PRO A 669 6.19 0.66 -33.60
C PRO A 669 7.28 1.48 -32.89
N ARG A 670 8.53 1.10 -33.09
CA ARG A 670 9.68 1.85 -32.59
C ARG A 670 9.90 3.07 -33.47
N PRO A 671 9.89 4.29 -32.94
CA PRO A 671 10.15 5.50 -33.70
C PRO A 671 11.55 5.47 -34.37
N GLU A 672 11.67 6.07 -35.54
CA GLU A 672 12.96 6.20 -36.19
C GLU A 672 13.93 7.07 -35.39
N ARG A 673 13.38 8.16 -34.79
CA ARG A 673 14.11 9.13 -33.97
C ARG A 673 13.30 9.49 -32.76
N LEU A 674 13.80 9.13 -31.56
CA LEU A 674 13.16 9.49 -30.30
C LEU A 674 14.21 9.90 -29.27
N VAL A 675 14.01 11.04 -28.64
CA VAL A 675 14.76 11.46 -27.46
C VAL A 675 13.78 11.73 -26.32
N VAL A 676 13.91 11.00 -25.23
CA VAL A 676 13.11 11.18 -24.01
C VAL A 676 13.97 11.83 -22.93
N VAL A 677 13.58 13.01 -22.49
CA VAL A 677 14.17 13.69 -21.34
C VAL A 677 13.29 13.43 -20.12
N THR A 678 13.88 12.90 -19.05
CA THR A 678 13.12 12.47 -17.88
C THR A 678 13.91 12.62 -16.57
N THR A 679 13.25 12.32 -15.47
CA THR A 679 13.86 12.12 -14.15
C THR A 679 13.82 10.65 -13.76
N SER A 680 14.03 10.32 -12.48
CA SER A 680 13.94 8.95 -11.94
C SER A 680 12.60 8.25 -12.18
N LEU A 681 11.59 8.93 -12.70
CA LEU A 681 10.27 8.37 -12.99
C LEU A 681 10.33 7.15 -13.94
N LEU A 682 11.28 7.11 -14.88
CA LEU A 682 11.46 5.97 -15.81
C LEU A 682 12.29 4.82 -15.23
N GLU A 683 12.87 4.95 -14.05
CA GLU A 683 13.65 3.88 -13.41
C GLU A 683 12.78 2.74 -12.91
N LEU A 684 11.62 3.09 -12.36
CA LEU A 684 10.67 2.14 -11.79
C LEU A 684 9.55 1.87 -12.81
N SER A 685 9.13 0.64 -12.94
CA SER A 685 7.88 0.22 -13.58
C SER A 685 7.80 0.22 -15.11
N LEU A 686 8.69 0.83 -15.87
CA LEU A 686 8.58 0.82 -17.31
C LEU A 686 9.44 -0.28 -17.95
N ASN A 687 8.76 -1.12 -18.73
CA ASN A 687 9.42 -2.15 -19.52
C ASN A 687 9.86 -1.57 -20.88
N ILE A 688 10.97 -0.81 -20.87
CA ILE A 688 11.47 -0.07 -22.02
C ILE A 688 12.88 -0.50 -22.42
N ASP A 689 13.21 -0.28 -23.68
CA ASP A 689 14.51 -0.53 -24.33
C ASP A 689 15.02 0.74 -25.01
N ALA A 690 16.17 1.22 -24.60
CA ALA A 690 16.85 2.36 -25.18
C ALA A 690 18.12 1.94 -25.96
N ASP A 691 18.44 2.67 -27.00
CA ASP A 691 19.68 2.49 -27.76
C ASP A 691 20.86 3.18 -27.07
N LEU A 692 20.58 4.34 -26.46
CA LEU A 692 21.53 5.17 -25.74
C LEU A 692 20.88 5.68 -24.45
N VAL A 693 21.62 5.67 -23.36
CA VAL A 693 21.19 6.33 -22.10
C VAL A 693 22.26 7.33 -21.69
N VAL A 694 21.81 8.56 -21.44
CA VAL A 694 22.62 9.62 -20.82
C VAL A 694 22.04 9.89 -19.44
N SER A 695 22.86 9.96 -18.42
CA SER A 695 22.44 10.05 -17.04
C SER A 695 23.23 11.12 -16.30
N ASP A 696 22.57 11.94 -15.50
CA ASP A 696 23.28 12.62 -14.43
C ASP A 696 23.82 11.61 -13.43
N LEU A 697 24.89 11.96 -12.71
CA LEU A 697 25.49 11.12 -11.68
C LEU A 697 24.49 10.87 -10.55
N THR A 698 24.37 9.62 -10.16
CA THR A 698 23.50 9.14 -9.07
C THR A 698 24.15 7.92 -8.42
N SER A 699 23.49 7.27 -7.46
CA SER A 699 24.01 6.02 -6.86
C SER A 699 24.24 4.93 -7.90
N LEU A 700 25.19 4.06 -7.61
CA LEU A 700 25.54 2.96 -8.50
C LEU A 700 24.36 2.00 -8.73
N ALA A 701 23.55 1.75 -7.69
CA ALA A 701 22.36 0.93 -7.80
C ALA A 701 21.38 1.48 -8.87
N ARG A 702 21.13 2.78 -8.90
CA ARG A 702 20.31 3.43 -9.92
C ARG A 702 20.97 3.40 -11.30
N LEU A 703 22.30 3.61 -11.38
CA LEU A 703 23.03 3.50 -12.66
C LEU A 703 22.92 2.09 -13.23
N ILE A 704 22.98 1.04 -12.41
CA ILE A 704 22.78 -0.36 -12.83
C ILE A 704 21.36 -0.55 -13.36
N GLN A 705 20.35 0.03 -12.71
CA GLN A 705 18.96 -0.02 -13.19
C GLN A 705 18.79 0.71 -14.54
N ARG A 706 19.43 1.89 -14.72
CA ARG A 706 19.46 2.63 -15.98
C ARG A 706 20.19 1.84 -17.06
N ALA A 707 21.32 1.23 -16.73
CA ALA A 707 22.05 0.32 -17.64
C ALA A 707 21.17 -0.89 -18.02
N GLY A 708 20.31 -1.34 -17.09
CA GLY A 708 19.30 -2.36 -17.32
C GLY A 708 18.28 -2.01 -18.41
N ARG A 709 18.12 -0.74 -18.82
CA ARG A 709 17.24 -0.28 -19.91
C ARG A 709 17.94 -0.25 -21.27
N LEU A 710 19.27 -0.40 -21.31
CA LEU A 710 20.03 -0.43 -22.54
C LEU A 710 19.96 -1.81 -23.19
N TRP A 711 19.51 -1.89 -24.44
CA TRP A 711 19.47 -3.10 -25.24
C TRP A 711 18.77 -4.26 -24.53
N ARG A 712 17.72 -3.94 -23.80
CA ARG A 712 17.05 -4.86 -22.91
C ARG A 712 16.42 -6.04 -23.61
N PHE A 713 15.84 -5.80 -24.79
CA PHE A 713 15.16 -6.83 -25.57
C PHE A 713 16.03 -7.40 -26.70
N GLU A 714 17.31 -7.02 -26.79
CA GLU A 714 18.16 -7.39 -27.94
C GLU A 714 18.23 -8.89 -28.18
N GLN A 715 18.43 -9.69 -27.10
CA GLN A 715 18.46 -11.14 -27.22
C GLN A 715 17.12 -11.72 -27.68
N THR A 716 16.01 -11.22 -27.10
CA THR A 716 14.66 -11.62 -27.51
C THR A 716 14.43 -11.29 -28.98
N TRP A 717 14.80 -10.07 -29.41
CA TRP A 717 14.63 -9.62 -30.77
C TRP A 717 15.59 -10.27 -31.80
N GLN A 718 16.70 -10.81 -31.36
CA GLN A 718 17.58 -11.63 -32.21
C GLN A 718 16.93 -12.98 -32.53
N ASN A 719 16.19 -13.56 -31.58
CA ASN A 719 15.50 -14.82 -31.79
C ASN A 719 14.18 -14.62 -32.57
N GLU A 720 13.40 -13.62 -32.16
CA GLU A 720 12.12 -13.30 -32.79
C GLU A 720 11.83 -11.81 -32.63
N ARG A 721 11.94 -11.07 -33.71
CA ARG A 721 11.70 -9.62 -33.72
C ARG A 721 10.22 -9.33 -34.01
N PRO A 722 9.49 -8.62 -33.15
CA PRO A 722 8.12 -8.26 -33.43
C PRO A 722 7.98 -7.38 -34.69
N PRO A 723 6.87 -7.50 -35.44
CA PRO A 723 6.56 -6.62 -36.55
C PRO A 723 6.60 -5.13 -36.13
N GLY A 724 7.17 -4.26 -36.94
CA GLY A 724 7.27 -2.82 -36.66
C GLY A 724 8.47 -2.39 -35.81
N ILE A 725 9.28 -3.32 -35.30
CA ILE A 725 10.52 -2.99 -34.61
C ILE A 725 11.68 -3.05 -35.58
N ALA A 726 12.18 -1.88 -36.00
CA ALA A 726 13.35 -1.78 -36.84
C ALA A 726 14.64 -2.22 -36.12
N PRO A 727 15.63 -2.79 -36.88
CA PRO A 727 16.95 -3.03 -36.32
C PRO A 727 17.60 -1.73 -35.84
N ARG A 728 18.45 -1.84 -34.79
CA ARG A 728 19.21 -0.67 -34.33
C ARG A 728 20.06 -0.09 -35.44
N PRO A 729 20.17 1.23 -35.58
CA PRO A 729 21.03 1.87 -36.54
C PRO A 729 22.47 1.36 -36.49
N PRO A 730 23.17 1.25 -37.63
CA PRO A 730 24.53 0.72 -37.68
C PRO A 730 25.53 1.42 -36.75
N TRP A 731 25.40 2.74 -36.59
CA TRP A 731 26.27 3.52 -35.72
C TRP A 731 26.10 3.16 -34.23
N ILE A 732 24.87 2.79 -33.81
CA ILE A 732 24.56 2.31 -32.45
C ILE A 732 25.17 0.92 -32.26
N ARG A 733 24.97 0.00 -33.22
CA ARG A 733 25.56 -1.33 -33.16
C ARG A 733 27.08 -1.30 -33.08
N ALA A 734 27.73 -0.43 -33.84
CA ALA A 734 29.19 -0.27 -33.80
C ALA A 734 29.70 0.24 -32.45
N ARG A 735 28.89 1.00 -31.71
CA ARG A 735 29.25 1.55 -30.38
C ARG A 735 28.97 0.58 -29.24
N GLY A 736 28.04 -0.34 -29.40
CA GLY A 736 27.55 -1.22 -28.35
C GLY A 736 26.72 -0.49 -27.25
N PRO A 737 26.18 -1.23 -26.25
CA PRO A 737 25.40 -0.66 -25.18
C PRO A 737 26.24 0.24 -24.28
N ARG A 738 25.84 1.52 -24.17
CA ARG A 738 26.62 2.53 -23.49
C ARG A 738 25.73 3.42 -22.61
N LEU A 739 26.13 3.56 -21.35
CA LEU A 739 25.59 4.54 -20.42
C LEU A 739 26.60 5.68 -20.28
N THR A 740 26.25 6.87 -20.77
CA THR A 740 27.05 8.08 -20.54
C THR A 740 26.59 8.74 -19.26
N ILE A 741 27.53 8.97 -18.32
CA ILE A 741 27.29 9.54 -16.98
C ILE A 741 27.93 10.92 -16.93
N LEU A 742 27.12 11.96 -16.70
CA LEU A 742 27.59 13.32 -16.53
C LEU A 742 28.07 13.49 -15.10
N HIS A 743 29.35 13.75 -14.95
CA HIS A 743 30.04 13.85 -13.69
C HIS A 743 30.29 15.34 -13.36
N PRO A 744 29.56 15.93 -12.41
CA PRO A 744 29.79 17.32 -12.00
C PRO A 744 31.13 17.43 -11.27
N VAL A 745 32.00 18.29 -11.78
CA VAL A 745 33.35 18.49 -11.25
C VAL A 745 33.68 19.97 -11.12
N ASP A 746 34.64 20.26 -10.25
CA ASP A 746 35.32 21.57 -10.16
C ASP A 746 36.53 21.67 -11.13
N HIS A 747 37.33 22.73 -11.00
CA HIS A 747 38.50 22.97 -11.83
C HIS A 747 39.58 21.88 -11.69
N ASP A 748 39.71 21.31 -10.50
CA ASP A 748 40.66 20.26 -10.17
C ASP A 748 40.13 18.85 -10.50
N ARG A 749 38.98 18.79 -11.19
CA ARG A 749 38.25 17.56 -11.52
C ARG A 749 37.76 16.76 -10.29
N VAL A 750 37.67 17.41 -9.14
CA VAL A 750 37.06 16.83 -7.94
C VAL A 750 35.52 16.86 -8.08
N THR A 751 34.85 15.83 -7.64
CA THR A 751 33.39 15.77 -7.66
C THR A 751 32.79 16.92 -6.87
N LEU A 752 32.00 17.76 -7.54
CA LEU A 752 31.29 18.90 -6.98
C LEU A 752 29.79 18.77 -7.32
N LEU A 753 29.04 18.19 -6.42
CA LEU A 753 27.60 17.99 -6.61
C LEU A 753 26.85 19.33 -6.52
N PRO A 754 25.84 19.57 -7.37
CA PRO A 754 24.87 20.65 -7.18
C PRO A 754 24.07 20.42 -5.90
N ASP A 755 23.77 21.50 -5.14
CA ASP A 755 23.05 21.41 -3.86
C ASP A 755 21.67 20.74 -4.01
N ALA A 756 20.96 21.03 -5.13
CA ALA A 756 19.67 20.42 -5.43
C ALA A 756 19.74 18.88 -5.61
N TRP A 757 20.91 18.30 -5.95
CA TRP A 757 21.04 16.86 -6.11
C TRP A 757 21.12 16.12 -4.76
N ALA A 758 21.58 16.80 -3.71
CA ALA A 758 21.60 16.26 -2.34
C ALA A 758 20.18 15.99 -1.79
N THR A 759 19.16 16.64 -2.36
CA THR A 759 17.75 16.39 -1.98
C THR A 759 17.17 15.12 -2.61
N THR A 760 17.79 14.59 -3.66
CA THR A 760 17.30 13.40 -4.38
C THR A 760 17.89 12.10 -3.84
N GLU A 761 19.11 12.18 -3.28
CA GLU A 761 19.85 11.03 -2.75
C GLU A 761 20.99 11.51 -1.84
N HIS A 762 21.37 10.71 -0.85
CA HIS A 762 22.47 11.08 0.06
C HIS A 762 23.77 11.29 -0.71
N PRO A 763 24.51 12.39 -0.48
CA PRO A 763 25.72 12.75 -1.24
C PRO A 763 26.82 11.67 -1.23
N TYR A 764 26.93 10.90 -0.14
CA TYR A 764 27.87 9.77 -0.08
C TYR A 764 27.72 8.82 -1.26
N LEU A 765 26.49 8.39 -1.58
CA LEU A 765 26.23 7.41 -2.64
C LEU A 765 26.69 7.89 -4.01
N GLN A 766 26.50 9.18 -4.30
CA GLN A 766 26.94 9.82 -5.55
C GLN A 766 28.47 9.97 -5.60
N HIS A 767 29.08 10.43 -4.51
CA HIS A 767 30.54 10.56 -4.42
C HIS A 767 31.26 9.21 -4.49
N ALA A 768 30.76 8.21 -3.79
CA ALA A 768 31.29 6.84 -3.82
C ALA A 768 31.18 6.22 -5.22
N THR A 769 30.05 6.43 -5.91
CA THR A 769 29.85 6.01 -7.30
C THR A 769 30.85 6.68 -8.23
N ALA A 770 31.00 8.00 -8.14
CA ALA A 770 31.98 8.73 -8.96
C ALA A 770 33.39 8.20 -8.74
N HIS A 771 33.79 8.02 -7.47
CA HIS A 771 35.10 7.47 -7.11
C HIS A 771 35.31 6.09 -7.72
N LEU A 772 34.37 5.16 -7.54
CA LEU A 772 34.46 3.80 -8.06
C LEU A 772 34.60 3.77 -9.57
N LEU A 773 33.84 4.61 -10.30
CA LEU A 773 33.89 4.69 -11.77
C LEU A 773 35.18 5.33 -12.31
N THR A 774 35.97 6.01 -11.49
CA THR A 774 37.29 6.52 -11.88
C THR A 774 38.37 5.45 -11.77
N LEU A 775 38.15 4.39 -10.98
CA LEU A 775 39.11 3.30 -10.82
C LEU A 775 39.25 2.45 -12.09
N PRO A 776 40.44 1.92 -12.38
CA PRO A 776 40.63 0.94 -13.47
C PRO A 776 39.74 -0.30 -13.26
N GLY A 777 39.13 -0.79 -14.34
CA GLY A 777 38.31 -2.01 -14.30
C GLY A 777 36.81 -1.80 -14.10
N HIS A 778 36.35 -0.63 -13.66
CA HIS A 778 34.93 -0.36 -13.40
C HIS A 778 34.20 0.42 -14.52
N ARG A 779 34.87 0.61 -15.67
CA ARG A 779 34.28 1.28 -16.84
C ARG A 779 33.44 0.35 -17.74
N GLN A 780 33.48 -0.92 -17.47
CA GLN A 780 32.63 -1.92 -18.10
C GLN A 780 32.01 -2.80 -17.03
N ILE A 781 30.71 -2.94 -17.08
CA ILE A 781 29.98 -3.82 -16.18
C ILE A 781 29.32 -4.94 -16.98
N THR A 782 29.47 -6.16 -16.50
CA THR A 782 28.74 -7.31 -17.02
C THR A 782 27.53 -7.55 -16.14
N LEU A 783 26.35 -7.37 -16.71
CA LEU A 783 25.09 -7.64 -16.04
C LEU A 783 24.63 -9.06 -16.37
N PRO A 784 24.05 -9.81 -15.42
CA PRO A 784 23.88 -9.47 -14.01
C PRO A 784 25.14 -9.66 -13.14
N GLY A 785 26.18 -10.32 -13.62
CA GLY A 785 27.29 -10.87 -12.84
C GLY A 785 28.00 -9.88 -11.89
N HIS A 786 28.23 -8.64 -12.32
CA HIS A 786 28.94 -7.64 -11.50
C HIS A 786 28.01 -6.80 -10.62
N ALA A 787 26.68 -6.83 -10.85
CA ALA A 787 25.76 -5.87 -10.25
C ALA A 787 25.76 -5.92 -8.72
N GLN A 788 25.60 -7.09 -8.14
CA GLN A 788 25.51 -7.25 -6.67
C GLN A 788 26.82 -6.87 -5.99
N HIS A 789 27.95 -7.36 -6.51
CA HIS A 789 29.27 -7.05 -5.96
C HIS A 789 29.54 -5.54 -5.92
N LEU A 790 29.22 -4.83 -7.00
CA LEU A 790 29.41 -3.39 -7.09
C LEU A 790 28.51 -2.61 -6.11
N VAL A 791 27.26 -3.06 -5.92
CA VAL A 791 26.36 -2.46 -4.92
C VAL A 791 26.91 -2.70 -3.51
N GLU A 792 27.39 -3.90 -3.21
CA GLU A 792 27.92 -4.23 -1.89
C GLU A 792 29.18 -3.44 -1.54
N LEU A 793 30.06 -3.13 -2.50
CA LEU A 793 31.23 -2.29 -2.28
C LEU A 793 30.89 -0.89 -1.73
N ILE A 794 29.71 -0.35 -2.08
CA ILE A 794 29.26 0.96 -1.62
C ILE A 794 28.52 0.87 -0.27
N HIS A 795 27.78 -0.24 -0.04
CA HIS A 795 26.94 -0.42 1.14
C HIS A 795 27.61 -1.20 2.29
N GLN A 796 28.87 -1.62 2.14
CA GLN A 796 29.58 -2.31 3.22
C GLN A 796 29.79 -1.41 4.45
N SER A 797 29.81 -2.02 5.63
CA SER A 797 29.95 -1.31 6.91
C SER A 797 31.34 -0.68 7.13
N GLY A 798 32.36 -1.15 6.42
CA GLY A 798 33.72 -0.62 6.45
C GLY A 798 34.21 -0.29 5.04
N LEU A 799 34.74 0.92 4.84
CA LEU A 799 35.30 1.32 3.55
C LEU A 799 36.73 0.76 3.38
N PRO A 800 37.15 0.46 2.13
CA PRO A 800 38.54 0.12 1.85
C PRO A 800 39.47 1.26 2.31
N ALA A 801 40.62 0.91 2.89
CA ALA A 801 41.61 1.88 3.35
C ALA A 801 42.16 2.79 2.23
N THR A 802 41.93 2.44 0.97
CA THR A 802 42.30 3.24 -0.22
C THR A 802 41.37 4.41 -0.51
N TRP A 803 40.18 4.47 0.19
CA TRP A 803 39.25 5.57 -0.01
C TRP A 803 39.65 6.80 0.81
N SER A 804 39.34 7.99 0.28
CA SER A 804 39.77 9.24 0.92
C SER A 804 39.05 9.49 2.23
N ASP A 805 39.66 10.27 3.14
CA ASP A 805 39.07 10.71 4.39
C ASP A 805 37.73 11.44 4.19
N ARG A 806 37.60 12.19 3.10
CA ARG A 806 36.33 12.85 2.72
C ARG A 806 35.22 11.83 2.47
N LEU A 807 35.49 10.74 1.75
CA LEU A 807 34.52 9.68 1.51
C LEU A 807 34.19 8.93 2.80
N ALA A 808 35.18 8.71 3.66
CA ALA A 808 34.95 8.10 4.97
C ALA A 808 34.04 8.96 5.85
N ALA A 809 34.23 10.28 5.85
CA ALA A 809 33.38 11.23 6.58
C ALA A 809 31.93 11.22 6.03
N LEU A 810 31.76 11.27 4.71
CA LEU A 810 30.43 11.20 4.08
C LEU A 810 29.73 9.86 4.34
N HIS A 811 30.48 8.75 4.37
CA HIS A 811 29.95 7.44 4.75
C HIS A 811 29.45 7.43 6.19
N GLY A 812 30.25 7.97 7.11
CA GLY A 812 29.82 8.11 8.51
C GLY A 812 28.52 8.92 8.67
N GLN A 813 28.40 10.01 7.91
CA GLN A 813 27.16 10.82 7.88
C GLN A 813 25.98 10.03 7.31
N HIS A 814 26.18 9.24 6.24
CA HIS A 814 25.16 8.40 5.63
C HIS A 814 24.65 7.36 6.63
N LEU A 815 25.54 6.61 7.26
CA LEU A 815 25.18 5.63 8.29
C LEU A 815 24.47 6.26 9.49
N ALA A 816 24.87 7.47 9.89
CA ALA A 816 24.21 8.20 10.96
C ALA A 816 22.79 8.64 10.57
N ALA A 817 22.58 9.08 9.31
CA ALA A 817 21.28 9.46 8.80
C ALA A 817 20.34 8.24 8.72
N GLU A 818 20.79 7.09 8.20
CA GLU A 818 20.01 5.86 8.17
C GLU A 818 19.61 5.38 9.56
N ARG A 819 20.55 5.41 10.53
CA ARG A 819 20.25 5.07 11.93
C ARG A 819 19.25 6.02 12.56
N ALA A 820 19.31 7.31 12.24
CA ALA A 820 18.34 8.29 12.71
C ALA A 820 16.94 8.01 12.15
N GLU A 821 16.81 7.68 10.85
CA GLU A 821 15.56 7.27 10.24
C GLU A 821 15.01 6.00 10.89
N GLU A 822 15.84 4.97 11.09
CA GLU A 822 15.47 3.72 11.75
C GLU A 822 15.04 3.94 13.20
N HIS A 823 15.72 4.82 13.92
CA HIS A 823 15.35 5.17 15.29
C HIS A 823 14.00 5.88 15.35
N THR A 824 13.81 6.87 14.47
CA THR A 824 12.55 7.61 14.35
C THR A 824 11.38 6.68 14.03
N SER A 825 11.53 5.80 13.03
CA SER A 825 10.48 4.85 12.69
C SER A 825 10.24 3.84 13.82
N SER A 826 11.29 3.37 14.50
CA SER A 826 11.19 2.40 15.61
C SER A 826 10.38 2.93 16.79
N ALA A 827 10.40 4.24 17.04
CA ALA A 827 9.61 4.87 18.09
C ALA A 827 8.09 4.79 17.85
N HIS A 828 7.68 4.59 16.60
CA HIS A 828 6.26 4.56 16.21
C HIS A 828 5.74 3.17 15.85
N LEU A 829 6.55 2.11 15.97
CA LEU A 829 6.13 0.75 15.63
C LEU A 829 5.27 0.12 16.72
N VAL A 830 4.28 -0.69 16.32
CA VAL A 830 3.66 -1.63 17.25
C VAL A 830 4.74 -2.56 17.85
N PRO A 831 4.62 -2.99 19.11
CA PRO A 831 5.59 -3.93 19.68
C PRO A 831 5.59 -5.27 18.92
N PRO A 832 6.67 -6.08 19.00
CA PRO A 832 6.64 -7.47 18.57
C PRO A 832 5.56 -8.23 19.34
N HIS A 833 4.95 -9.24 18.70
CA HIS A 833 3.84 -9.98 19.29
C HIS A 833 4.17 -10.63 20.65
N ASP A 834 5.42 -11.05 20.83
CA ASP A 834 5.96 -11.68 22.04
C ASP A 834 6.24 -10.69 23.19
N ARG A 835 6.15 -9.39 22.94
CA ARG A 835 6.34 -8.31 23.93
C ARG A 835 5.06 -7.58 24.29
N VAL A 836 3.93 -7.95 23.72
CA VAL A 836 2.62 -7.35 24.01
C VAL A 836 2.07 -7.98 25.30
N VAL A 837 1.91 -7.19 26.34
CA VAL A 837 1.25 -7.61 27.60
C VAL A 837 -0.25 -7.38 27.49
N SER A 838 -0.68 -6.13 27.32
CA SER A 838 -2.06 -5.76 27.03
C SER A 838 -2.25 -5.46 25.56
N LEU A 839 -3.39 -5.83 24.96
CA LEU A 839 -3.66 -5.48 23.55
C LEU A 839 -3.68 -3.97 23.31
N SER A 840 -3.97 -3.17 24.33
CA SER A 840 -3.88 -1.71 24.24
C SER A 840 -2.46 -1.19 23.97
N ASP A 841 -1.42 -2.01 24.21
CA ASP A 841 -0.04 -1.67 23.87
C ASP A 841 0.16 -1.47 22.36
N LEU A 842 -0.69 -2.12 21.55
CA LEU A 842 -0.69 -1.95 20.08
C LEU A 842 -1.17 -0.56 19.65
N HIS A 843 -1.87 0.18 20.53
CA HIS A 843 -2.42 1.51 20.28
C HIS A 843 -2.08 2.53 21.36
N ARG A 844 -1.04 2.26 22.18
CA ARG A 844 -0.65 3.12 23.33
C ARG A 844 -0.28 4.53 22.88
N GLN A 845 0.32 4.67 21.70
CA GLN A 845 0.68 5.96 21.15
C GLN A 845 -0.43 6.47 20.23
N LYS A 846 -0.91 7.68 20.47
CA LYS A 846 -1.73 8.40 19.50
C LYS A 846 -0.78 9.11 18.54
N LEU A 847 -0.58 8.54 17.37
CA LEU A 847 0.20 9.18 16.34
C LEU A 847 -0.61 10.31 15.69
N THR A 848 0.04 11.43 15.43
CA THR A 848 -0.49 12.44 14.49
C THR A 848 -0.46 11.87 13.08
N ALA A 849 -1.21 12.44 12.14
CA ALA A 849 -1.17 12.02 10.73
C ALA A 849 0.26 12.03 10.15
N ALA A 850 1.08 12.99 10.55
CA ALA A 850 2.50 13.05 10.15
C ALA A 850 3.34 11.93 10.76
N GLN A 851 3.07 11.54 12.01
CA GLN A 851 3.77 10.44 12.69
C GLN A 851 3.30 9.06 12.25
N ALA A 852 2.05 8.95 11.77
CA ALA A 852 1.52 7.74 11.15
C ALA A 852 2.04 7.53 9.71
N ALA A 853 2.91 8.43 9.21
CA ALA A 853 3.51 8.30 7.90
C ALA A 853 4.41 7.06 7.83
N THR A 854 4.36 6.40 6.69
CA THR A 854 5.21 5.24 6.36
C THR A 854 6.51 5.67 5.66
N ARG A 855 6.69 6.97 5.45
CA ARG A 855 7.85 7.61 4.81
C ARG A 855 8.34 8.81 5.62
N PRO A 856 9.65 9.10 5.60
CA PRO A 856 10.25 10.12 6.46
C PRO A 856 9.87 11.57 6.12
N HIS A 857 9.25 11.80 4.97
CA HIS A 857 8.91 13.15 4.48
C HIS A 857 7.41 13.34 4.38
N ASP A 858 6.96 14.57 4.59
CA ASP A 858 5.57 15.00 4.45
C ASP A 858 4.98 14.58 3.11
N ARG A 859 3.67 14.35 3.10
CA ARG A 859 2.92 14.13 1.87
C ARG A 859 3.19 15.29 0.92
N PRO A 860 3.45 15.03 -0.37
CA PRO A 860 3.60 16.12 -1.32
C PRO A 860 2.35 16.98 -1.31
N GLY A 861 2.53 18.29 -1.28
CA GLY A 861 1.44 19.23 -1.53
C GLY A 861 0.93 19.06 -2.97
N ARG A 862 -0.29 19.50 -3.22
CA ARG A 862 -0.91 19.44 -4.55
C ARG A 862 -1.39 20.82 -4.96
N VAL A 863 -0.98 21.27 -6.13
CA VAL A 863 -1.45 22.53 -6.72
C VAL A 863 -2.30 22.26 -7.94
N LEU A 864 -3.29 23.12 -8.14
CA LEU A 864 -4.19 23.07 -9.27
C LEU A 864 -4.20 24.43 -9.95
N ALA A 865 -3.84 24.49 -11.24
CA ALA A 865 -3.99 25.71 -11.99
C ALA A 865 -5.47 26.14 -12.07
N CYS A 866 -5.73 27.37 -11.72
CA CYS A 866 -7.05 27.98 -11.76
C CYS A 866 -6.98 29.24 -12.60
N TYR A 867 -7.47 29.17 -13.84
CA TYR A 867 -7.44 30.29 -14.80
C TYR A 867 -8.60 31.24 -14.53
N GLN A 868 -8.28 32.50 -14.21
CA GLN A 868 -9.25 33.55 -13.90
C GLN A 868 -9.52 34.36 -15.15
N HIS A 869 -10.73 34.32 -15.62
CA HIS A 869 -11.22 35.12 -16.76
C HIS A 869 -12.00 36.31 -16.27
N ARG A 870 -11.98 37.43 -17.02
CA ARG A 870 -12.66 38.70 -16.62
C ARG A 870 -14.18 38.56 -16.55
N ASP A 871 -14.76 37.77 -17.46
CA ASP A 871 -16.23 37.71 -17.65
C ASP A 871 -16.78 36.28 -17.52
N ARG A 872 -16.01 35.35 -17.00
CA ARG A 872 -16.42 33.94 -16.87
C ARG A 872 -16.00 33.35 -15.53
N PRO A 873 -16.69 32.28 -15.06
CA PRO A 873 -16.21 31.52 -13.92
C PRO A 873 -14.79 30.98 -14.13
N PRO A 874 -14.03 30.73 -13.05
CA PRO A 874 -12.71 30.14 -13.13
C PRO A 874 -12.72 28.77 -13.85
N THR A 875 -11.64 28.45 -14.58
CA THR A 875 -11.51 27.23 -15.36
C THR A 875 -10.22 26.46 -15.00
N LEU A 876 -10.19 25.17 -15.36
CA LEU A 876 -9.03 24.29 -15.17
C LEU A 876 -8.05 24.38 -16.35
N ASP A 877 -8.43 25.04 -17.42
CA ASP A 877 -7.66 25.19 -18.66
C ASP A 877 -7.59 26.66 -19.10
N ALA A 878 -6.51 27.03 -19.76
CA ALA A 878 -6.30 28.38 -20.27
C ALA A 878 -7.32 28.77 -21.36
N SER A 879 -7.87 27.78 -22.10
CA SER A 879 -8.87 28.04 -23.16
C SER A 879 -10.26 28.40 -22.65
N GLY A 880 -10.51 28.20 -21.35
CA GLY A 880 -11.80 28.48 -20.71
C GLY A 880 -12.91 27.48 -21.01
N GLN A 881 -12.56 26.26 -21.44
CA GLN A 881 -13.53 25.22 -21.81
C GLN A 881 -13.90 24.31 -20.65
N LEU A 882 -13.01 24.14 -19.66
CA LEU A 882 -13.20 23.26 -18.51
C LEU A 882 -13.50 24.07 -17.25
N PRO A 883 -14.77 24.30 -16.88
CA PRO A 883 -15.12 25.10 -15.70
C PRO A 883 -14.62 24.41 -14.41
N LEU A 884 -14.16 25.21 -13.44
CA LEU A 884 -13.86 24.75 -12.10
C LEU A 884 -15.14 24.27 -11.40
N PRO A 885 -15.27 23.01 -10.97
CA PRO A 885 -16.48 22.51 -10.31
C PRO A 885 -16.70 23.21 -8.95
N GLN A 886 -17.83 23.87 -8.76
CA GLN A 886 -18.13 24.68 -7.55
C GLN A 886 -19.39 24.22 -6.79
N GLY A 887 -20.15 23.26 -7.32
CA GLY A 887 -21.42 22.84 -6.73
C GLY A 887 -21.27 22.07 -5.42
N PRO A 888 -22.31 22.03 -4.57
CA PRO A 888 -22.30 21.33 -3.28
C PRO A 888 -22.20 19.80 -3.42
N HIS A 889 -22.60 19.28 -4.58
CA HIS A 889 -22.50 17.84 -4.90
C HIS A 889 -21.62 17.65 -6.15
N LEU A 890 -20.38 17.25 -5.91
CA LEU A 890 -19.44 16.97 -6.97
C LEU A 890 -19.70 15.59 -7.58
N ARG A 891 -19.87 15.54 -8.90
CA ARG A 891 -19.96 14.26 -9.62
C ARG A 891 -18.57 13.61 -9.67
N PRO A 892 -18.47 12.27 -9.57
CA PRO A 892 -17.18 11.56 -9.65
C PRO A 892 -16.35 11.94 -10.88
N ALA A 893 -16.97 12.15 -12.03
CA ALA A 893 -16.30 12.63 -13.24
C ALA A 893 -15.64 14.00 -13.05
N ALA A 894 -16.30 14.93 -12.35
CA ALA A 894 -15.76 16.25 -12.07
C ALA A 894 -14.57 16.18 -11.10
N ILE A 895 -14.65 15.33 -10.07
CA ILE A 895 -13.54 15.09 -9.15
C ILE A 895 -12.34 14.50 -9.91
N ARG A 896 -12.57 13.51 -10.77
CA ARG A 896 -11.54 12.95 -11.65
C ARG A 896 -10.86 14.02 -12.49
N THR A 897 -11.64 14.87 -13.14
CA THR A 897 -11.12 15.98 -13.95
C THR A 897 -10.25 16.92 -13.12
N VAL A 898 -10.70 17.32 -11.94
CA VAL A 898 -9.91 18.17 -11.03
C VAL A 898 -8.57 17.50 -10.72
N LEU A 899 -8.58 16.25 -10.33
CA LEU A 899 -7.37 15.57 -9.89
C LEU A 899 -6.42 15.19 -11.05
N GLN A 900 -6.95 14.99 -12.24
CA GLN A 900 -6.12 14.86 -13.46
C GLN A 900 -5.40 16.15 -13.85
N HIS A 901 -5.85 17.31 -13.36
CA HIS A 901 -5.18 18.59 -13.56
C HIS A 901 -4.27 19.00 -12.40
N CYS A 902 -4.26 18.24 -11.30
CA CYS A 902 -3.37 18.50 -10.16
C CYS A 902 -1.93 18.17 -10.50
N VAL A 903 -1.03 18.94 -9.87
CA VAL A 903 0.42 18.75 -9.95
C VAL A 903 0.97 18.56 -8.54
N PRO A 904 1.72 17.49 -8.24
CA PRO A 904 2.38 17.31 -6.96
C PRO A 904 3.58 18.26 -6.82
N VAL A 905 3.69 18.87 -5.64
CA VAL A 905 4.79 19.78 -5.29
C VAL A 905 5.33 19.47 -3.90
N PRO A 906 6.54 19.92 -3.55
CA PRO A 906 7.01 19.84 -2.17
C PRO A 906 6.02 20.51 -1.21
N SER A 907 5.69 19.86 -0.08
CA SER A 907 4.74 20.39 0.92
C SER A 907 5.13 21.79 1.41
N ALA A 908 6.44 22.06 1.53
CA ALA A 908 6.97 23.36 1.93
C ALA A 908 6.54 24.51 0.99
N TRP A 909 6.22 24.25 -0.28
CA TRP A 909 5.78 25.29 -1.22
C TRP A 909 4.33 25.72 -0.97
N VAL A 910 3.51 24.83 -0.43
CA VAL A 910 2.08 25.05 -0.21
C VAL A 910 1.74 25.36 1.25
N ALA A 911 2.63 25.03 2.19
CA ALA A 911 2.37 25.13 3.64
C ALA A 911 1.92 26.52 4.11
N ALA A 912 2.48 27.59 3.52
CA ALA A 912 2.10 28.97 3.85
C ALA A 912 0.87 29.46 3.06
N ALA A 913 0.50 28.80 1.96
CA ALA A 913 -0.51 29.25 1.03
C ALA A 913 -1.86 28.54 1.22
N THR A 914 -1.92 27.47 2.01
CA THR A 914 -3.15 26.73 2.29
C THR A 914 -4.26 27.59 2.92
N GLN A 915 -3.92 28.68 3.60
CA GLN A 915 -4.91 29.58 4.18
C GLN A 915 -5.48 30.62 3.21
N GLU A 916 -4.77 30.95 2.14
CA GLU A 916 -5.14 32.03 1.21
C GLU A 916 -5.73 31.55 -0.12
N HIS A 917 -5.45 30.29 -0.52
CA HIS A 917 -5.76 29.77 -1.84
C HIS A 917 -6.56 28.47 -1.78
N HIS A 918 -7.60 28.44 -0.96
CA HIS A 918 -8.50 27.29 -0.86
C HIS A 918 -9.35 27.09 -2.11
N GLY A 919 -9.69 25.84 -2.36
CA GLY A 919 -10.75 25.50 -3.30
C GLY A 919 -12.13 25.99 -2.82
N PRO A 920 -13.16 25.83 -3.66
CA PRO A 920 -14.55 26.12 -3.29
C PRO A 920 -14.93 25.49 -1.95
N GLU A 921 -15.85 26.09 -1.22
CA GLU A 921 -16.31 25.64 0.10
C GLU A 921 -16.72 24.16 0.11
N ALA A 922 -17.37 23.69 -0.96
CA ALA A 922 -17.75 22.30 -1.14
C ALA A 922 -16.54 21.32 -1.16
N TRP A 923 -15.33 21.80 -1.47
CA TRP A 923 -14.13 20.97 -1.49
C TRP A 923 -13.53 20.81 -0.10
N GLN A 924 -13.77 21.75 0.83
CA GLN A 924 -13.14 21.73 2.16
C GLN A 924 -13.59 20.52 3.00
N GLN A 925 -14.79 20.01 2.73
CA GLN A 925 -15.29 18.77 3.36
C GLN A 925 -15.00 17.51 2.54
N HIS A 926 -14.45 17.66 1.31
CA HIS A 926 -14.18 16.53 0.44
C HIS A 926 -12.76 16.02 0.66
N PRO A 927 -12.57 14.79 1.14
CA PRO A 927 -11.27 14.30 1.60
C PRO A 927 -10.18 14.23 0.51
N LEU A 928 -10.54 14.20 -0.79
CA LEU A 928 -9.58 14.24 -1.91
C LEU A 928 -9.26 15.64 -2.40
N LEU A 929 -10.05 16.63 -2.04
CA LEU A 929 -9.94 17.99 -2.57
C LEU A 929 -9.60 19.02 -1.49
N ALA A 930 -9.79 18.68 -0.20
CA ALA A 930 -9.63 19.61 0.93
C ALA A 930 -8.20 20.17 1.06
N ASP A 931 -7.19 19.40 0.65
CA ASP A 931 -5.78 19.79 0.68
C ASP A 931 -5.25 20.39 -0.62
N LEU A 932 -6.14 20.58 -1.63
CA LEU A 932 -5.75 21.19 -2.89
C LEU A 932 -5.58 22.71 -2.74
N VAL A 933 -4.46 23.21 -3.25
CA VAL A 933 -4.16 24.63 -3.29
C VAL A 933 -4.38 25.12 -4.71
N LEU A 934 -5.24 26.14 -4.87
CA LEU A 934 -5.47 26.76 -6.15
C LEU A 934 -4.31 27.70 -6.48
N LEU A 935 -3.70 27.51 -7.65
CA LEU A 935 -2.69 28.39 -8.20
C LEU A 935 -3.36 29.31 -9.22
N PRO A 936 -3.66 30.59 -8.86
CA PRO A 936 -4.35 31.48 -9.75
C PRO A 936 -3.48 31.85 -10.97
N HIS A 937 -4.03 31.63 -12.15
CA HIS A 937 -3.40 31.97 -13.43
C HIS A 937 -4.20 33.06 -14.14
N ASP A 938 -3.50 34.08 -14.63
CA ASP A 938 -4.03 34.97 -15.65
C ASP A 938 -3.78 34.33 -17.02
N PRO A 939 -4.80 34.03 -17.83
CA PRO A 939 -4.60 33.41 -19.14
C PRO A 939 -3.66 34.19 -20.06
N ASP A 940 -3.66 35.53 -19.94
CA ASP A 940 -2.81 36.40 -20.74
C ASP A 940 -1.38 36.53 -20.19
N ARG A 941 -1.16 36.17 -18.90
CA ARG A 941 0.11 36.29 -18.19
C ARG A 941 0.33 35.12 -17.23
N PRO A 942 0.39 33.86 -17.69
CA PRO A 942 0.49 32.69 -16.81
C PRO A 942 1.75 32.75 -15.95
N GLN A 943 2.84 33.34 -16.40
CA GLN A 943 4.11 33.47 -15.70
C GLN A 943 4.05 34.39 -14.46
N ALA A 944 2.97 35.21 -14.32
CA ALA A 944 2.78 36.06 -13.16
C ALA A 944 2.21 35.33 -11.95
N ALA A 945 1.82 34.07 -12.08
CA ALA A 945 1.22 33.29 -11.01
C ALA A 945 2.19 33.09 -9.84
N ARG A 946 1.70 33.30 -8.63
CA ARG A 946 2.48 33.18 -7.39
C ARG A 946 1.72 32.42 -6.33
N LEU A 947 2.48 31.68 -5.52
CA LEU A 947 2.00 31.00 -4.33
C LEU A 947 2.88 31.40 -3.14
N GLY A 948 2.42 32.37 -2.36
CA GLY A 948 3.26 33.01 -1.35
C GLY A 948 4.53 33.60 -1.97
N ARG A 949 5.70 33.20 -1.49
CA ARG A 949 6.99 33.65 -2.01
C ARG A 949 7.45 32.93 -3.30
N HIS A 950 6.76 31.87 -3.71
CA HIS A 950 7.15 31.06 -4.86
C HIS A 950 6.44 31.55 -6.12
N GLN A 951 7.22 31.83 -7.16
CA GLN A 951 6.69 32.06 -8.49
C GLN A 951 6.53 30.70 -9.18
N LEU A 952 5.29 30.24 -9.30
CA LEU A 952 4.91 28.95 -9.83
C LEU A 952 3.91 29.14 -10.95
N TYR A 953 4.16 28.52 -12.10
CA TYR A 953 3.18 28.54 -13.19
C TYR A 953 3.26 27.24 -14.00
N ILE A 954 2.14 26.88 -14.62
CA ILE A 954 2.06 25.70 -15.49
C ILE A 954 2.27 26.15 -16.93
N ASP A 955 3.23 25.49 -17.56
CA ASP A 955 3.55 25.62 -18.97
C ASP A 955 3.13 24.33 -19.70
N ASP A 956 2.54 24.45 -20.89
CA ASP A 956 1.98 23.30 -21.63
C ASP A 956 3.06 22.30 -22.08
N GLU A 957 4.29 22.75 -22.34
CA GLU A 957 5.39 21.91 -22.78
C GLU A 957 6.29 21.42 -21.64
N LEU A 958 6.39 22.21 -20.56
CA LEU A 958 7.37 22.02 -19.50
C LEU A 958 6.76 21.57 -18.18
N GLY A 959 5.41 21.58 -18.08
CA GLY A 959 4.72 21.31 -16.82
C GLY A 959 4.89 22.46 -15.81
N LEU A 960 4.85 22.16 -14.53
CA LEU A 960 5.00 23.18 -13.48
C LEU A 960 6.44 23.68 -13.43
N ILE A 961 6.59 24.99 -13.64
CA ILE A 961 7.85 25.72 -13.52
C ILE A 961 7.88 26.42 -12.16
N HIS A 962 9.03 26.37 -11.52
CA HIS A 962 9.37 27.12 -10.32
C HIS A 962 10.50 28.07 -10.67
N ASP A 963 10.16 29.36 -10.80
CA ASP A 963 11.16 30.40 -10.95
C ASP A 963 11.69 30.77 -9.55
N GLU A 964 12.91 30.35 -9.25
CA GLU A 964 13.65 30.90 -8.13
C GLU A 964 14.11 32.30 -8.54
N THR A 965 13.34 33.34 -8.23
CA THR A 965 13.84 34.71 -8.32
C THR A 965 14.98 34.83 -7.31
N PRO A 966 16.19 35.29 -7.72
CA PRO A 966 17.37 35.34 -6.88
C PRO A 966 17.24 36.22 -5.64
#